data_10d7c73f4f00454aaf32e9868638b9f1
#
_entry.id   10d7c73f4f00454aaf32e9868638b9f1
#
_cell.length_a   1.000
_cell.length_b   1.000
_cell.length_c   1.000
_cell.angle_alpha   90.00
_cell.angle_beta   90.00
_cell.angle_gamma   90.00
#
_symmetry.space_group_name_H-M   'P 1'
#
loop_
_entity.id
_entity.type
_entity.pdbx_description
1 polymer ?
#
loop_
_entity_poly.entity_id
_entity_poly.type
_entity_poly.pdbx_seq_one_letter_code
_entity_poly.pdbx_strand_id
1 'polypeptide(L)'
;MENEQQMKGSISWRRRIGRCLVCALACLALSIPAFASEYHGQVAFGGLPLPGATVTATQGTKKFVAISDDQGNYFFPDLPDGSWKIEVQMSCFATVDQDVTIAPSMPSIRFDLKLLPLDEIIAQTKIVKAAPIPTVAAALPEAPAKTAKPADAPPEMPKPAEESAQSSSDGFLVNGSVNNAATSQYTLAPAFGNSRKGSKSLYTSGLAIILDNSALDARPYSISGLNLPKSAYNKITGVATFGGPINIPHLLPHGPNFFIAYAWTRNSLATTQAGLMPTAAQRTPIDPVAQALLAPTFDGFPGLYPLPNMTGNSQYNYETSTLSNTHQDALQTRLDKTFGHKDEVYGNFAFQSTRADSANLFHFVDTTDTLGLNGNINWNHRFNHTLYENLGFQFSRLRTKATPFFENRINVSGEAGITSGGYGNLQDATDWGPPTLIFSSGISGLSDGNSSFNRNRTDGISSSTKYYRGHHNVTAGGDFRRQEFNYLAQQNPRGTYTFTGAATGVSDFADFLSGKPDTSQIAYGNADKYFRQSVYDLYATDDWRIRPELTINAGLRWEYGAPITELYNRLVNLDVAPDFSSVLPVLGTNPTGSVTGQHYPTSLIRPDKLGIEPRIGVSWRPIPGSSIVIRGGYGIYDDTSVYQSTALQMAQQSPLSTSLSVQYNSITCALTLEYGFMPCPPTTPNTFAVDPNFRVGYAQTWQLAVQRDLPAALQMTATYLGIKGTHGVQEFLPNTNPIGTTTVCASCQSGFIYRASNGNSDRESFSLQLRRRLRSGFTATAQYTYSKSTDDDSVLGGQGPVAAGAASQTLATASIAQDWRNLNAERGPSTFDQRNLLNASFQYTTGMGLGGGTLLTGWRGRVYKEWTVLGQIVAGSGLPETPSYLATVTGTGLTGPIRPDRTTTSIYAGSPGRFLNPAAYAPPLSGQWGTAGRDSISGPGQFTFNASLARTFRLTQRFNLDVHVDANNLLNHVVFTNWNTTLNPALTGSASPFTPALNPLFGLPASANSMRSLQTTARLRF
;
A
#
# COMPACT_ATOMS: atom_id res chain seq x y z
N MET A 1 1.63 33.39 -39.78
CA MET A 1 0.73 32.63 -40.71
C MET A 1 0.68 31.12 -40.38
N GLU A 2 1.51 30.62 -39.50
CA GLU A 2 1.49 29.21 -39.10
C GLU A 2 0.50 28.85 -37.96
N ASN A 3 0.05 29.84 -37.21
CA ASN A 3 -0.87 29.61 -36.08
C ASN A 3 -2.36 29.54 -36.46
N GLU A 4 -2.74 29.87 -37.69
CA GLU A 4 -4.14 29.80 -38.14
C GLU A 4 -4.52 28.44 -38.76
N GLN A 5 -3.56 27.62 -39.17
CA GLN A 5 -3.86 26.30 -39.73
C GLN A 5 -4.04 25.21 -38.68
N GLN A 6 -3.46 25.34 -37.47
CA GLN A 6 -3.69 24.36 -36.39
C GLN A 6 -5.08 24.48 -35.73
N MET A 7 -5.66 25.69 -35.71
CA MET A 7 -7.00 25.89 -35.13
C MET A 7 -8.15 25.42 -36.04
N LYS A 8 -7.95 25.36 -37.33
CA LYS A 8 -8.98 24.83 -38.25
C LYS A 8 -9.05 23.31 -38.34
N GLY A 9 -7.98 22.61 -37.99
CA GLY A 9 -7.94 21.14 -37.90
C GLY A 9 -8.74 20.55 -36.70
N SER A 10 -8.74 21.23 -35.56
CA SER A 10 -9.39 20.74 -34.34
C SER A 10 -10.92 20.89 -34.36
N ILE A 11 -11.44 21.88 -35.06
CA ILE A 11 -12.90 22.14 -35.15
C ILE A 11 -13.58 21.14 -36.11
N SER A 12 -12.89 20.65 -37.11
CA SER A 12 -13.45 19.65 -38.06
C SER A 12 -13.55 18.26 -37.46
N TRP A 13 -12.66 17.90 -36.52
CA TRP A 13 -12.65 16.60 -35.86
C TRP A 13 -13.77 16.48 -34.83
N ARG A 14 -14.01 17.55 -34.06
CA ARG A 14 -15.14 17.59 -33.09
C ARG A 14 -16.53 17.52 -33.77
N ARG A 15 -16.67 18.08 -34.98
CA ARG A 15 -17.94 17.97 -35.76
C ARG A 15 -18.15 16.57 -36.35
N ARG A 16 -17.10 15.80 -36.64
CA ARG A 16 -17.22 14.42 -37.14
C ARG A 16 -17.57 13.43 -36.01
N ILE A 17 -16.99 13.58 -34.85
CA ILE A 17 -17.31 12.74 -33.69
C ILE A 17 -18.73 13.02 -33.20
N GLY A 18 -19.17 14.27 -33.14
CA GLY A 18 -20.56 14.62 -32.80
C GLY A 18 -21.63 14.03 -33.75
N ARG A 19 -21.33 13.95 -35.06
CA ARG A 19 -22.23 13.34 -36.03
C ARG A 19 -22.27 11.81 -35.96
N CYS A 20 -21.18 11.17 -35.66
CA CYS A 20 -21.13 9.72 -35.42
C CYS A 20 -21.88 9.32 -34.14
N LEU A 21 -21.79 10.13 -33.08
CA LEU A 21 -22.52 9.87 -31.82
C LEU A 21 -24.04 10.03 -31.98
N VAL A 22 -24.49 11.03 -32.74
CA VAL A 22 -25.92 11.26 -33.03
C VAL A 22 -26.49 10.16 -33.94
N CYS A 23 -25.73 9.66 -34.92
CA CYS A 23 -26.15 8.54 -35.74
C CYS A 23 -26.16 7.23 -34.95
N ALA A 24 -25.24 7.00 -34.01
CA ALA A 24 -25.25 5.84 -33.13
C ALA A 24 -26.45 5.85 -32.18
N LEU A 25 -26.82 7.02 -31.65
CA LEU A 25 -28.01 7.19 -30.81
C LEU A 25 -29.33 7.07 -31.58
N ALA A 26 -29.39 7.47 -32.85
CA ALA A 26 -30.59 7.34 -33.70
C ALA A 26 -30.82 5.90 -34.15
N CYS A 27 -29.80 5.06 -34.32
CA CYS A 27 -29.94 3.63 -34.63
C CYS A 27 -30.39 2.80 -33.41
N LEU A 28 -30.23 3.29 -32.18
CA LEU A 28 -30.72 2.61 -30.97
C LEU A 28 -32.22 2.78 -30.69
N ALA A 29 -32.91 3.71 -31.41
CA ALA A 29 -34.31 4.06 -31.12
C ALA A 29 -35.35 3.24 -31.87
N LEU A 30 -34.96 2.25 -32.66
CA LEU A 30 -35.88 1.52 -33.58
C LEU A 30 -35.96 0.00 -33.38
N SER A 31 -35.68 -0.52 -32.19
CA SER A 31 -35.96 -1.93 -31.87
C SER A 31 -37.04 -2.03 -30.81
N ILE A 32 -38.19 -2.54 -31.24
CA ILE A 32 -39.35 -2.88 -30.39
C ILE A 32 -38.94 -4.11 -29.54
N PRO A 33 -38.99 -4.08 -28.22
CA PRO A 33 -38.62 -5.25 -27.41
C PRO A 33 -39.80 -6.18 -27.19
N ALA A 34 -39.58 -7.48 -27.37
CA ALA A 34 -40.44 -8.49 -26.77
C ALA A 34 -40.15 -8.53 -25.26
N PHE A 35 -41.16 -8.28 -24.44
CA PHE A 35 -41.07 -8.29 -23.00
C PHE A 35 -40.81 -9.72 -22.49
N ALA A 36 -39.73 -9.96 -21.80
CA ALA A 36 -39.52 -11.09 -20.92
C ALA A 36 -39.54 -10.58 -19.48
N SER A 37 -40.27 -11.26 -18.62
CA SER A 37 -40.42 -10.85 -17.21
C SER A 37 -39.39 -11.53 -16.33
N GLU A 38 -38.82 -10.76 -15.44
CA GLU A 38 -37.96 -11.26 -14.39
C GLU A 38 -38.81 -11.94 -13.31
N TYR A 39 -38.45 -13.19 -12.93
CA TYR A 39 -39.22 -13.91 -11.93
C TYR A 39 -38.27 -14.35 -10.79
N HIS A 40 -38.65 -14.04 -9.55
CA HIS A 40 -37.91 -14.42 -8.33
C HIS A 40 -38.87 -14.95 -7.29
N GLY A 41 -38.34 -15.79 -6.38
CA GLY A 41 -39.07 -16.33 -5.26
C GLY A 41 -38.14 -16.85 -4.18
N GLN A 42 -38.70 -17.45 -3.16
CA GLN A 42 -37.91 -17.96 -2.02
C GLN A 42 -38.27 -19.42 -1.75
N VAL A 43 -37.27 -20.23 -1.50
CA VAL A 43 -37.41 -21.60 -0.98
C VAL A 43 -37.11 -21.61 0.50
N ALA A 44 -37.98 -22.21 1.31
CA ALA A 44 -37.85 -22.27 2.76
C ALA A 44 -38.22 -23.65 3.31
N PHE A 45 -37.83 -23.92 4.55
CA PHE A 45 -38.24 -25.07 5.35
C PHE A 45 -38.51 -24.61 6.77
N GLY A 46 -39.76 -24.84 7.25
CA GLY A 46 -40.14 -24.42 8.59
C GLY A 46 -39.98 -22.92 8.86
N GLY A 47 -40.14 -22.10 7.86
CA GLY A 47 -39.96 -20.65 7.94
C GLY A 47 -38.53 -20.16 7.78
N LEU A 48 -37.54 -21.03 7.72
CA LEU A 48 -36.13 -20.68 7.49
C LEU A 48 -35.75 -20.76 6.00
N PRO A 49 -34.95 -19.83 5.48
CA PRO A 49 -34.44 -19.88 4.11
C PRO A 49 -33.69 -21.18 3.84
N LEU A 50 -33.95 -21.81 2.69
CA LEU A 50 -33.34 -23.07 2.30
C LEU A 50 -32.42 -22.85 1.07
N PRO A 51 -31.09 -22.77 1.26
CA PRO A 51 -30.13 -22.60 0.19
C PRO A 51 -29.83 -23.90 -0.54
N GLY A 52 -29.51 -23.82 -1.85
CA GLY A 52 -29.07 -24.96 -2.63
C GLY A 52 -30.21 -25.82 -3.19
N ALA A 53 -31.48 -25.42 -3.06
CA ALA A 53 -32.62 -26.06 -3.70
C ALA A 53 -32.58 -25.78 -5.21
N THR A 54 -32.80 -26.81 -6.01
CA THR A 54 -32.91 -26.68 -7.47
C THR A 54 -34.33 -26.32 -7.85
N VAL A 55 -34.53 -25.16 -8.47
CA VAL A 55 -35.80 -24.67 -8.94
C VAL A 55 -35.82 -24.78 -10.47
N THR A 56 -36.73 -25.53 -11.01
CA THR A 56 -36.88 -25.77 -12.45
C THR A 56 -38.19 -25.20 -12.96
N ALA A 57 -38.12 -24.29 -13.90
CA ALA A 57 -39.31 -23.76 -14.63
C ALA A 57 -39.41 -24.44 -15.98
N THR A 58 -40.60 -25.06 -16.30
CA THR A 58 -40.82 -25.79 -17.52
C THR A 58 -42.09 -25.28 -18.25
N GLN A 59 -41.98 -25.02 -19.57
CA GLN A 59 -43.09 -24.67 -20.44
C GLN A 59 -42.92 -25.38 -21.79
N GLY A 60 -43.68 -26.41 -22.03
CA GLY A 60 -43.53 -27.26 -23.23
C GLY A 60 -42.11 -27.87 -23.32
N THR A 61 -41.35 -27.52 -24.32
CA THR A 61 -39.97 -27.96 -24.52
C THR A 61 -38.94 -27.06 -23.87
N LYS A 62 -39.31 -25.88 -23.35
CA LYS A 62 -38.41 -24.92 -22.71
C LYS A 62 -38.25 -25.26 -21.24
N LYS A 63 -37.00 -25.32 -20.79
CA LYS A 63 -36.65 -25.62 -19.39
C LYS A 63 -35.59 -24.67 -18.93
N PHE A 64 -35.84 -23.99 -17.80
CA PHE A 64 -34.87 -23.10 -17.11
C PHE A 64 -34.62 -23.64 -15.71
N VAL A 65 -33.42 -23.53 -15.24
CA VAL A 65 -33.01 -24.04 -13.90
C VAL A 65 -32.29 -22.92 -13.14
N ALA A 66 -32.73 -22.67 -11.90
CA ALA A 66 -32.08 -21.79 -10.94
C ALA A 66 -31.78 -22.57 -9.68
N ILE A 67 -30.83 -22.09 -8.89
CA ILE A 67 -30.48 -22.65 -7.58
C ILE A 67 -30.70 -21.56 -6.55
N SER A 68 -31.36 -21.90 -5.42
CA SER A 68 -31.59 -20.94 -4.36
C SER A 68 -30.27 -20.53 -3.69
N ASP A 69 -30.12 -19.22 -3.45
CA ASP A 69 -28.95 -18.61 -2.79
C ASP A 69 -28.94 -18.83 -1.27
N ASP A 70 -27.98 -18.22 -0.58
CA ASP A 70 -27.79 -18.29 0.87
C ASP A 70 -28.99 -17.77 1.69
N GLN A 71 -29.86 -16.97 1.07
CA GLN A 71 -31.10 -16.45 1.64
C GLN A 71 -32.33 -17.26 1.18
N GLY A 72 -32.10 -18.39 0.52
CA GLY A 72 -33.14 -19.21 -0.05
C GLY A 72 -33.82 -18.59 -1.29
N ASN A 73 -33.34 -17.46 -1.82
CA ASN A 73 -33.94 -16.82 -2.98
C ASN A 73 -33.46 -17.49 -4.25
N TYR A 74 -34.37 -17.66 -5.21
CA TYR A 74 -34.04 -18.10 -6.58
C TYR A 74 -34.51 -17.05 -7.58
N PHE A 75 -33.81 -17.01 -8.72
CA PHE A 75 -33.98 -15.99 -9.69
C PHE A 75 -33.89 -16.53 -11.12
N PHE A 76 -34.90 -16.21 -11.96
CA PHE A 76 -34.88 -16.43 -13.37
C PHE A 76 -34.86 -15.08 -14.09
N PRO A 77 -33.74 -14.72 -14.75
CA PRO A 77 -33.58 -13.39 -15.33
C PRO A 77 -34.43 -13.13 -16.58
N ASP A 78 -34.94 -14.20 -17.19
CA ASP A 78 -35.56 -14.09 -18.54
C ASP A 78 -36.57 -15.23 -18.76
N LEU A 79 -37.70 -15.17 -18.03
CA LEU A 79 -38.82 -16.07 -18.27
C LEU A 79 -39.90 -15.36 -19.11
N PRO A 80 -40.21 -15.85 -20.33
CA PRO A 80 -41.34 -15.33 -21.11
C PRO A 80 -42.65 -15.37 -20.34
N ASP A 81 -43.51 -14.37 -20.55
CA ASP A 81 -44.83 -14.32 -19.94
C ASP A 81 -45.65 -15.54 -20.34
N GLY A 82 -46.41 -16.09 -19.40
CA GLY A 82 -47.23 -17.28 -19.62
C GLY A 82 -47.26 -18.23 -18.43
N SER A 83 -47.92 -19.34 -18.59
CA SER A 83 -48.05 -20.36 -17.55
C SER A 83 -46.84 -21.30 -17.58
N TRP A 84 -46.17 -21.41 -16.42
CA TRP A 84 -44.97 -22.21 -16.22
C TRP A 84 -45.20 -23.20 -15.09
N LYS A 85 -44.74 -24.44 -15.26
CA LYS A 85 -44.67 -25.40 -14.16
C LYS A 85 -43.32 -25.19 -13.45
N ILE A 86 -43.34 -24.78 -12.18
CA ILE A 86 -42.20 -24.62 -11.35
C ILE A 86 -42.09 -25.83 -10.43
N GLU A 87 -40.97 -26.53 -10.50
CA GLU A 87 -40.64 -27.70 -9.69
C GLU A 87 -39.44 -27.37 -8.83
N VAL A 88 -39.58 -27.58 -7.50
CA VAL A 88 -38.49 -27.34 -6.53
C VAL A 88 -38.04 -28.67 -5.96
N GLN A 89 -36.77 -29.01 -6.15
CA GLN A 89 -36.15 -30.25 -5.74
C GLN A 89 -34.97 -29.99 -4.83
N MET A 90 -34.91 -30.77 -3.74
CA MET A 90 -33.75 -30.80 -2.84
C MET A 90 -33.61 -32.19 -2.21
N SER A 91 -32.36 -32.65 -2.05
CA SER A 91 -32.07 -33.96 -1.41
C SER A 91 -32.64 -34.02 0.00
N CYS A 92 -33.32 -35.11 0.34
CA CYS A 92 -34.01 -35.35 1.60
C CYS A 92 -35.31 -34.58 1.83
N PHE A 93 -35.78 -33.81 0.82
CA PHE A 93 -37.05 -33.10 0.88
C PHE A 93 -38.04 -33.65 -0.19
N ALA A 94 -39.32 -33.56 0.10
CA ALA A 94 -40.35 -33.84 -0.88
C ALA A 94 -40.31 -32.80 -1.98
N THR A 95 -40.31 -33.23 -3.26
CA THR A 95 -40.39 -32.36 -4.40
C THR A 95 -41.74 -31.62 -4.38
N VAL A 96 -41.68 -30.30 -4.59
CA VAL A 96 -42.87 -29.45 -4.68
C VAL A 96 -42.97 -28.94 -6.11
N ASP A 97 -44.10 -29.11 -6.77
CA ASP A 97 -44.41 -28.58 -8.08
C ASP A 97 -45.68 -27.72 -8.03
N GLN A 98 -45.66 -26.62 -8.77
CA GLN A 98 -46.78 -25.67 -8.84
C GLN A 98 -46.80 -24.98 -10.22
N ASP A 99 -48.00 -24.87 -10.78
CA ASP A 99 -48.22 -24.07 -11.99
C ASP A 99 -48.30 -22.57 -11.60
N VAL A 100 -47.47 -21.77 -12.23
CA VAL A 100 -47.36 -20.34 -11.98
C VAL A 100 -47.52 -19.58 -13.28
N THR A 101 -48.41 -18.59 -13.32
CA THR A 101 -48.54 -17.69 -14.46
C THR A 101 -47.65 -16.49 -14.28
N ILE A 102 -46.66 -16.33 -15.13
CA ILE A 102 -45.69 -15.24 -15.09
C ILE A 102 -46.21 -14.07 -15.94
N ALA A 103 -46.29 -12.90 -15.30
CA ALA A 103 -46.67 -11.64 -15.90
C ALA A 103 -45.89 -10.49 -15.26
N PRO A 104 -45.72 -9.33 -15.94
CA PRO A 104 -45.02 -8.18 -15.37
C PRO A 104 -45.62 -7.77 -14.02
N SER A 105 -44.75 -7.62 -12.97
CA SER A 105 -45.14 -7.23 -11.60
C SER A 105 -45.86 -8.28 -10.73
N MET A 106 -45.68 -9.56 -10.96
CA MET A 106 -46.23 -10.61 -10.07
C MET A 106 -45.46 -10.64 -8.72
N PRO A 107 -46.15 -10.91 -7.59
CA PRO A 107 -45.51 -11.09 -6.29
C PRO A 107 -44.64 -12.36 -6.28
N SER A 108 -43.50 -12.30 -5.54
CA SER A 108 -42.60 -13.43 -5.37
C SER A 108 -43.30 -14.58 -4.61
N ILE A 109 -43.19 -15.80 -5.17
CA ILE A 109 -43.77 -16.99 -4.51
C ILE A 109 -42.73 -17.63 -3.60
N ARG A 110 -43.22 -18.07 -2.44
CA ARG A 110 -42.42 -18.81 -1.48
C ARG A 110 -42.84 -20.29 -1.49
N PHE A 111 -41.84 -21.18 -1.70
CA PHE A 111 -42.02 -22.64 -1.60
C PHE A 111 -41.49 -23.11 -0.26
N ASP A 112 -42.35 -23.75 0.57
CA ASP A 112 -41.96 -24.31 1.85
C ASP A 112 -41.87 -25.85 1.69
N LEU A 113 -40.62 -26.37 1.70
CA LEU A 113 -40.33 -27.78 1.49
C LEU A 113 -40.59 -28.57 2.77
N LYS A 114 -41.06 -29.81 2.63
CA LYS A 114 -41.25 -30.74 3.72
C LYS A 114 -40.18 -31.83 3.70
N LEU A 115 -39.63 -32.20 4.86
CA LEU A 115 -38.68 -33.29 4.95
C LEU A 115 -39.37 -34.63 4.63
N LEU A 116 -38.70 -35.48 3.87
CA LEU A 116 -39.19 -36.86 3.61
C LEU A 116 -39.07 -37.68 4.91
N PRO A 117 -39.98 -38.69 5.07
CA PRO A 117 -39.84 -39.67 6.17
C PRO A 117 -38.48 -40.37 6.12
N LEU A 118 -37.95 -40.71 7.29
CA LEU A 118 -36.60 -41.26 7.43
C LEU A 118 -36.37 -42.53 6.60
N ASP A 119 -37.39 -43.36 6.44
CA ASP A 119 -37.34 -44.60 5.66
C ASP A 119 -37.20 -44.34 4.17
N GLU A 120 -37.81 -43.29 3.64
CA GLU A 120 -37.66 -42.85 2.22
C GLU A 120 -36.30 -42.18 1.97
N ILE A 121 -35.78 -41.48 2.95
CA ILE A 121 -34.41 -40.90 2.87
C ILE A 121 -33.35 -42.03 2.82
N ILE A 122 -33.56 -43.11 3.62
CA ILE A 122 -32.67 -44.27 3.62
C ILE A 122 -32.81 -45.07 2.31
N ALA A 123 -33.99 -45.11 1.69
CA ALA A 123 -34.23 -45.81 0.43
C ALA A 123 -33.52 -45.07 -0.75
N GLN A 124 -33.55 -43.74 -0.77
CA GLN A 124 -32.85 -42.93 -1.78
C GLN A 124 -31.32 -43.05 -1.69
N THR A 125 -30.75 -43.42 -0.56
CA THR A 125 -29.32 -43.63 -0.39
C THR A 125 -28.84 -45.05 -0.77
N LYS A 126 -29.72 -46.01 -1.05
CA LYS A 126 -29.38 -47.42 -1.37
C LYS A 126 -29.31 -47.78 -2.83
N ILE A 127 -29.66 -46.94 -3.79
CA ILE A 127 -29.66 -47.28 -5.24
C ILE A 127 -28.45 -46.68 -5.96
N VAL A 128 -27.30 -47.36 -5.89
CA VAL A 128 -26.31 -47.41 -6.97
C VAL A 128 -25.64 -48.76 -6.97
N LYS A 129 -26.20 -49.72 -7.70
CA LYS A 129 -25.51 -50.94 -8.13
C LYS A 129 -25.42 -50.95 -9.64
N ALA A 130 -24.19 -51.11 -10.11
CA ALA A 130 -23.80 -51.02 -11.53
C ALA A 130 -24.37 -52.20 -12.36
N ALA A 131 -24.67 -51.93 -13.63
CA ALA A 131 -24.78 -52.92 -14.70
C ALA A 131 -24.31 -52.29 -16.05
N PRO A 132 -23.93 -53.10 -17.07
CA PRO A 132 -22.83 -52.84 -17.94
C PRO A 132 -23.17 -52.12 -19.27
N ILE A 133 -22.14 -51.61 -19.92
CA ILE A 133 -22.11 -50.81 -21.15
C ILE A 133 -22.56 -51.62 -22.40
N PRO A 134 -23.29 -51.03 -23.34
CA PRO A 134 -22.89 -51.14 -24.71
C PRO A 134 -22.72 -49.73 -25.38
N THR A 135 -21.72 -49.70 -26.21
CA THR A 135 -21.29 -48.66 -27.11
C THR A 135 -22.29 -48.36 -28.23
N VAL A 136 -22.66 -47.11 -28.42
CA VAL A 136 -22.88 -46.50 -29.76
C VAL A 136 -22.89 -44.97 -29.59
N ALA A 137 -22.28 -44.32 -30.59
CA ALA A 137 -21.99 -42.91 -30.68
C ALA A 137 -23.21 -42.01 -30.91
N ALA A 138 -23.03 -40.77 -30.56
CA ALA A 138 -23.55 -39.49 -31.03
C ALA A 138 -24.47 -38.71 -30.08
N ALA A 139 -24.14 -37.43 -30.00
CA ALA A 139 -24.92 -36.29 -29.46
C ALA A 139 -24.92 -36.14 -27.93
N LEU A 140 -24.18 -35.15 -27.48
CA LEU A 140 -24.22 -34.60 -26.16
C LEU A 140 -25.57 -34.04 -25.74
N PRO A 141 -26.05 -34.38 -24.58
CA PRO A 141 -26.65 -33.38 -23.72
C PRO A 141 -25.83 -33.22 -22.43
N GLU A 142 -25.70 -31.99 -21.99
CA GLU A 142 -25.10 -31.63 -20.71
C GLU A 142 -25.71 -32.43 -19.55
N ALA A 143 -24.91 -33.15 -18.84
CA ALA A 143 -25.34 -33.84 -17.65
C ALA A 143 -25.50 -32.82 -16.50
N PRO A 144 -26.54 -32.91 -15.67
CA PRO A 144 -26.70 -32.03 -14.52
C PRO A 144 -25.58 -32.28 -13.52
N ALA A 145 -24.95 -31.21 -13.11
CA ALA A 145 -23.94 -31.24 -12.06
C ALA A 145 -24.58 -31.74 -10.76
N LYS A 146 -24.25 -32.96 -10.36
CA LYS A 146 -24.55 -33.44 -9.01
C LYS A 146 -23.77 -32.57 -8.03
N THR A 147 -24.50 -31.79 -7.24
CA THR A 147 -23.98 -31.01 -6.13
C THR A 147 -23.30 -31.95 -5.16
N ALA A 148 -21.99 -32.06 -5.24
CA ALA A 148 -21.18 -32.55 -4.16
C ALA A 148 -21.29 -31.50 -3.02
N LYS A 149 -21.63 -31.97 -1.82
CA LYS A 149 -21.49 -31.19 -0.58
C LYS A 149 -20.16 -30.43 -0.62
N PRO A 150 -20.12 -29.14 -0.39
CA PRO A 150 -18.88 -28.39 -0.44
C PRO A 150 -17.91 -29.05 0.55
N ALA A 151 -16.89 -29.68 0.02
CA ALA A 151 -15.76 -30.07 0.85
C ALA A 151 -15.14 -28.78 1.37
N ASP A 152 -14.79 -28.84 2.63
CA ASP A 152 -14.06 -27.79 3.32
C ASP A 152 -13.01 -27.18 2.40
N ALA A 153 -13.18 -25.90 2.03
CA ALA A 153 -12.17 -25.19 1.28
C ALA A 153 -10.86 -25.25 2.08
N PRO A 154 -9.72 -25.54 1.44
CA PRO A 154 -8.43 -25.42 2.10
C PRO A 154 -8.31 -24.02 2.71
N PRO A 155 -7.60 -23.85 3.82
CA PRO A 155 -7.35 -22.52 4.35
C PRO A 155 -6.73 -21.66 3.24
N GLU A 156 -7.39 -20.55 2.94
CA GLU A 156 -6.84 -19.57 2.03
C GLU A 156 -5.49 -19.11 2.57
N MET A 157 -4.46 -19.14 1.73
CA MET A 157 -3.27 -18.32 1.97
C MET A 157 -3.72 -16.88 2.22
N PRO A 158 -2.96 -16.07 2.99
CA PRO A 158 -3.24 -14.64 3.06
C PRO A 158 -3.45 -14.14 1.63
N LYS A 159 -4.63 -13.60 1.36
CA LYS A 159 -4.97 -13.09 0.04
C LYS A 159 -3.84 -12.17 -0.39
N PRO A 160 -3.23 -12.36 -1.55
CA PRO A 160 -2.26 -11.41 -2.05
C PRO A 160 -2.92 -10.03 -2.04
N ALA A 161 -2.14 -8.99 -1.79
CA ALA A 161 -2.63 -7.61 -1.82
C ALA A 161 -3.41 -7.26 -3.10
N GLU A 162 -3.27 -8.06 -4.15
CA GLU A 162 -4.00 -8.02 -5.41
C GLU A 162 -5.50 -8.36 -5.33
N GLU A 163 -5.92 -9.24 -4.42
CA GLU A 163 -7.35 -9.52 -4.30
C GLU A 163 -8.11 -8.37 -3.62
N SER A 164 -7.44 -7.63 -2.74
CA SER A 164 -7.96 -6.35 -2.24
C SER A 164 -7.95 -5.25 -3.32
N ALA A 165 -6.94 -5.24 -4.20
CA ALA A 165 -6.91 -4.34 -5.36
C ALA A 165 -7.92 -4.75 -6.44
N GLN A 166 -8.18 -6.05 -6.60
CA GLN A 166 -9.19 -6.55 -7.54
C GLN A 166 -10.62 -6.33 -7.05
N SER A 167 -10.88 -6.45 -5.76
CA SER A 167 -12.18 -6.06 -5.19
C SER A 167 -12.40 -4.55 -5.28
N SER A 168 -11.35 -3.75 -5.30
CA SER A 168 -11.43 -2.31 -5.57
C SER A 168 -11.50 -1.98 -7.06
N SER A 169 -10.99 -2.82 -7.97
CA SER A 169 -11.09 -2.62 -9.42
C SER A 169 -12.39 -3.19 -10.03
N ASP A 170 -12.99 -4.19 -9.43
CA ASP A 170 -14.38 -4.61 -9.76
C ASP A 170 -15.42 -3.58 -9.32
N GLY A 171 -15.01 -2.68 -8.45
CA GLY A 171 -15.84 -1.64 -7.93
C GLY A 171 -15.46 -0.29 -8.49
N PHE A 172 -15.91 0.02 -9.71
CA PHE A 172 -16.49 1.34 -9.85
C PHE A 172 -17.74 1.38 -8.95
N LEU A 173 -17.57 0.87 -7.72
CA LEU A 173 -18.49 1.09 -6.64
C LEU A 173 -18.32 2.55 -6.28
N VAL A 174 -19.31 3.30 -6.64
CA VAL A 174 -19.43 4.72 -6.38
C VAL A 174 -19.45 4.99 -4.87
N ASN A 175 -19.72 3.98 -4.06
CA ASN A 175 -19.59 3.98 -2.62
C ASN A 175 -18.12 3.88 -2.23
N GLY A 176 -17.44 5.03 -2.17
CA GLY A 176 -16.16 5.09 -1.50
C GLY A 176 -16.31 4.53 -0.08
N SER A 177 -15.43 3.63 0.30
CA SER A 177 -15.41 3.15 1.67
C SER A 177 -15.08 4.32 2.59
N VAL A 178 -16.05 4.71 3.39
CA VAL A 178 -15.96 5.74 4.42
C VAL A 178 -14.81 5.48 5.41
N ASN A 179 -14.30 4.26 5.44
CA ASN A 179 -13.38 3.79 6.47
C ASN A 179 -11.89 3.81 6.09
N ASN A 180 -11.53 4.20 4.87
CA ASN A 180 -10.15 4.04 4.40
C ASN A 180 -9.11 4.86 5.16
N ALA A 181 -9.47 5.98 5.76
CA ALA A 181 -8.55 6.80 6.56
C ALA A 181 -8.57 6.47 8.06
N ALA A 182 -9.56 5.71 8.53
CA ALA A 182 -9.74 5.40 9.95
C ALA A 182 -9.48 3.93 10.30
N THR A 183 -9.22 3.08 9.29
CA THR A 183 -8.79 1.70 9.56
C THR A 183 -7.38 1.73 10.13
N SER A 184 -7.26 1.26 11.35
CA SER A 184 -5.96 1.03 11.97
C SER A 184 -5.11 0.13 11.06
N GLN A 185 -3.85 0.49 10.86
CA GLN A 185 -2.85 -0.38 10.21
C GLN A 185 -2.70 -1.73 10.93
N TYR A 186 -3.28 -1.85 12.11
CA TYR A 186 -3.20 -2.98 13.02
C TYR A 186 -4.49 -3.79 13.11
N THR A 187 -5.40 -3.69 12.13
CA THR A 187 -6.45 -4.70 12.02
C THR A 187 -5.78 -6.03 11.73
N LEU A 188 -5.99 -7.00 12.60
CA LEU A 188 -5.63 -8.38 12.30
C LEU A 188 -6.29 -8.73 10.97
N ALA A 189 -5.49 -9.03 9.95
CA ALA A 189 -6.01 -9.70 8.77
C ALA A 189 -6.86 -10.87 9.27
N PRO A 190 -8.05 -11.17 8.68
CA PRO A 190 -8.88 -12.26 9.15
C PRO A 190 -8.02 -13.52 9.15
N ALA A 191 -7.40 -13.76 10.29
CA ALA A 191 -6.51 -14.86 10.48
C ALA A 191 -7.37 -16.08 10.27
N PHE A 192 -7.24 -16.70 9.09
CA PHE A 192 -7.81 -18.00 8.86
C PHE A 192 -9.35 -18.02 8.74
N GLY A 193 -9.86 -17.53 7.62
CA GLY A 193 -11.26 -17.61 7.20
C GLY A 193 -12.11 -18.66 7.92
N ASN A 194 -12.79 -18.25 8.95
CA ASN A 194 -13.66 -19.15 9.75
C ASN A 194 -15.12 -19.08 9.31
N SER A 195 -15.38 -18.64 8.10
CA SER A 195 -16.71 -18.69 7.56
C SER A 195 -17.04 -20.13 7.10
N ARG A 196 -17.46 -20.98 8.00
CA ARG A 196 -18.08 -22.25 7.66
C ARG A 196 -19.54 -22.25 7.99
N LYS A 197 -20.37 -22.22 6.98
CA LYS A 197 -21.76 -22.70 7.05
C LYS A 197 -21.72 -24.24 6.96
N GLY A 198 -22.19 -24.94 7.96
CA GLY A 198 -22.39 -26.39 7.89
C GLY A 198 -21.81 -27.25 9.01
N SER A 199 -21.22 -26.66 10.06
CA SER A 199 -20.91 -27.40 11.30
C SER A 199 -22.19 -27.65 12.11
N LYS A 200 -22.37 -28.87 12.62
CA LYS A 200 -23.42 -29.22 13.59
C LYS A 200 -23.17 -28.57 14.97
N SER A 201 -22.03 -27.89 15.16
CA SER A 201 -21.68 -27.17 16.38
C SER A 201 -22.11 -25.71 16.26
N LEU A 202 -22.78 -25.21 17.31
CA LEU A 202 -23.14 -23.80 17.47
C LEU A 202 -21.88 -22.91 17.65
N TYR A 203 -20.78 -23.51 18.12
CA TYR A 203 -19.52 -22.81 18.36
C TYR A 203 -18.44 -23.29 17.40
N THR A 204 -17.58 -22.35 16.98
CA THR A 204 -16.41 -22.62 16.16
C THR A 204 -15.16 -22.18 16.91
N SER A 205 -14.14 -23.02 16.93
CA SER A 205 -12.87 -22.71 17.59
C SER A 205 -11.69 -23.18 16.76
N GLY A 206 -10.56 -22.54 16.99
CA GLY A 206 -9.32 -22.90 16.34
C GLY A 206 -8.10 -22.47 17.15
N LEU A 207 -7.08 -23.33 17.14
CA LEU A 207 -5.76 -23.03 17.69
C LEU A 207 -4.75 -23.23 16.57
N ALA A 208 -3.87 -22.26 16.36
CA ALA A 208 -2.81 -22.38 15.38
C ALA A 208 -1.46 -21.98 15.97
N ILE A 209 -0.42 -22.68 15.56
CA ILE A 209 0.98 -22.31 15.82
C ILE A 209 1.68 -22.21 14.48
N ILE A 210 2.35 -21.09 14.27
CA ILE A 210 3.18 -20.79 13.10
C ILE A 210 4.62 -20.71 13.58
N LEU A 211 5.48 -21.53 12.99
CA LEU A 211 6.90 -21.60 13.31
C LEU A 211 7.72 -21.17 12.10
N ASP A 212 8.65 -20.27 12.36
CA ASP A 212 9.56 -19.73 11.39
C ASP A 212 10.96 -19.71 12.03
N ASN A 213 11.92 -20.42 11.42
CA ASN A 213 13.23 -20.62 12.03
C ASN A 213 14.33 -20.61 10.97
N SER A 214 15.35 -19.85 11.25
CA SER A 214 16.50 -19.72 10.36
C SER A 214 17.14 -21.05 9.96
N ALA A 215 17.05 -22.12 10.77
CA ALA A 215 17.61 -23.43 10.42
C ALA A 215 17.02 -24.00 9.11
N LEU A 216 15.77 -23.64 8.80
CA LEU A 216 15.04 -24.09 7.61
C LEU A 216 15.27 -23.19 6.38
N ASP A 217 15.94 -22.05 6.54
CA ASP A 217 16.14 -21.07 5.49
C ASP A 217 17.45 -21.29 4.75
N ALA A 218 17.53 -20.74 3.54
CA ALA A 218 18.78 -20.64 2.83
C ALA A 218 19.67 -19.52 3.42
N ARG A 219 20.96 -19.60 3.15
CA ARG A 219 21.90 -18.54 3.51
C ARG A 219 21.58 -17.26 2.71
N PRO A 220 21.63 -16.04 3.29
CA PRO A 220 21.53 -14.78 2.55
C PRO A 220 22.56 -14.69 1.43
N TYR A 221 22.19 -14.01 0.35
CA TYR A 221 23.14 -13.73 -0.73
C TYR A 221 24.15 -12.67 -0.26
N SER A 222 25.41 -12.93 -0.47
CA SER A 222 26.47 -11.97 -0.14
C SER A 222 26.78 -11.10 -1.35
N ILE A 223 26.41 -9.82 -1.25
CA ILE A 223 26.72 -8.81 -2.29
C ILE A 223 28.22 -8.51 -2.32
N SER A 224 28.89 -8.59 -1.15
CA SER A 224 30.32 -8.38 -1.02
C SER A 224 31.19 -9.56 -1.47
N GLY A 225 30.59 -10.72 -1.74
CA GLY A 225 31.29 -11.96 -1.99
C GLY A 225 31.88 -12.63 -0.73
N LEU A 226 31.68 -12.02 0.44
CA LEU A 226 32.13 -12.59 1.70
C LEU A 226 31.22 -13.72 2.16
N ASN A 227 31.78 -14.72 2.80
CA ASN A 227 31.02 -15.85 3.33
C ASN A 227 30.47 -15.51 4.73
N LEU A 228 29.48 -14.60 4.78
CA LEU A 228 28.88 -14.14 6.01
C LEU A 228 28.15 -15.27 6.76
N PRO A 229 28.19 -15.31 8.10
CA PRO A 229 27.41 -16.27 8.87
C PRO A 229 25.91 -16.06 8.60
N LYS A 230 25.18 -17.16 8.62
CA LYS A 230 23.73 -17.13 8.48
C LYS A 230 23.13 -16.52 9.74
N SER A 231 22.28 -15.49 9.59
CA SER A 231 21.56 -14.87 10.71
C SER A 231 20.69 -15.91 11.42
N ALA A 232 20.80 -16.01 12.73
CA ALA A 232 19.99 -16.92 13.53
C ALA A 232 18.74 -16.22 14.03
N TYR A 233 17.57 -16.77 13.75
CA TYR A 233 16.31 -16.26 14.30
C TYR A 233 15.34 -17.39 14.61
N ASN A 234 14.39 -17.10 15.50
CA ASN A 234 13.27 -17.94 15.82
C ASN A 234 12.02 -17.07 16.01
N LYS A 235 10.99 -17.33 15.22
CA LYS A 235 9.71 -16.62 15.30
C LYS A 235 8.59 -17.61 15.53
N ILE A 236 7.82 -17.39 16.58
CA ILE A 236 6.67 -18.18 16.92
C ILE A 236 5.45 -17.27 16.97
N THR A 237 4.41 -17.63 16.22
CA THR A 237 3.11 -16.97 16.30
C THR A 237 2.06 -17.99 16.71
N GLY A 238 1.35 -17.72 17.80
CA GLY A 238 0.19 -18.48 18.22
C GLY A 238 -1.09 -17.71 17.96
N VAL A 239 -2.13 -18.40 17.53
CA VAL A 239 -3.46 -17.84 17.29
C VAL A 239 -4.51 -18.72 17.93
N ALA A 240 -5.40 -18.11 18.71
CA ALA A 240 -6.58 -18.75 19.28
C ALA A 240 -7.84 -18.03 18.80
N THR A 241 -8.82 -18.76 18.29
CA THR A 241 -10.10 -18.20 17.85
C THR A 241 -11.25 -18.94 18.50
N PHE A 242 -12.28 -18.20 18.88
CA PHE A 242 -13.51 -18.77 19.44
C PHE A 242 -14.70 -17.90 19.05
N GLY A 243 -15.80 -18.53 18.60
CA GLY A 243 -16.99 -17.79 18.20
C GLY A 243 -18.25 -18.66 18.20
N GLY A 244 -19.39 -18.00 18.28
CA GLY A 244 -20.71 -18.61 18.27
C GLY A 244 -21.76 -17.74 18.95
N PRO A 245 -22.98 -18.21 19.13
CA PRO A 245 -24.02 -17.47 19.84
C PRO A 245 -23.76 -17.48 21.36
N ILE A 246 -23.94 -16.34 22.00
CA ILE A 246 -24.06 -16.29 23.48
C ILE A 246 -25.46 -16.77 23.83
N ASN A 247 -25.58 -18.03 24.23
CA ASN A 247 -26.84 -18.63 24.61
C ASN A 247 -26.76 -19.08 26.09
N ILE A 248 -27.42 -18.31 26.96
CA ILE A 248 -27.48 -18.62 28.39
C ILE A 248 -28.91 -19.08 28.67
N PRO A 249 -29.12 -20.39 28.98
CA PRO A 249 -30.44 -20.88 29.27
C PRO A 249 -31.15 -20.03 30.34
N HIS A 250 -32.40 -19.74 30.12
CA HIS A 250 -33.30 -18.94 30.98
C HIS A 250 -32.96 -17.44 31.11
N LEU A 251 -31.72 -16.96 30.75
CA LEU A 251 -31.35 -15.57 30.87
C LEU A 251 -31.23 -14.85 29.48
N LEU A 252 -30.66 -15.54 28.51
CA LEU A 252 -30.42 -15.01 27.14
C LEU A 252 -30.56 -16.14 26.10
N PRO A 253 -31.79 -16.64 25.83
CA PRO A 253 -31.99 -17.75 24.91
C PRO A 253 -31.65 -17.43 23.45
N HIS A 254 -31.61 -16.16 23.09
CA HIS A 254 -31.22 -15.62 21.76
C HIS A 254 -30.22 -14.47 21.92
N GLY A 255 -29.06 -14.73 22.54
CA GLY A 255 -28.01 -13.74 22.73
C GLY A 255 -27.34 -13.32 21.43
N PRO A 256 -26.41 -12.32 21.48
CA PRO A 256 -25.62 -11.93 20.34
C PRO A 256 -24.69 -13.06 19.89
N ASN A 257 -24.34 -13.06 18.61
CA ASN A 257 -23.20 -13.83 18.14
C ASN A 257 -21.92 -13.09 18.50
N PHE A 258 -20.91 -13.83 18.89
CA PHE A 258 -19.60 -13.29 19.18
C PHE A 258 -18.51 -14.02 18.40
N PHE A 259 -17.44 -13.33 18.18
CA PHE A 259 -16.18 -13.87 17.67
C PHE A 259 -15.02 -13.21 18.41
N ILE A 260 -14.08 -14.00 18.89
CA ILE A 260 -12.86 -13.55 19.56
C ILE A 260 -11.67 -14.23 18.88
N ALA A 261 -10.68 -13.44 18.50
CA ALA A 261 -9.40 -13.92 18.02
C ALA A 261 -8.27 -13.27 18.81
N TYR A 262 -7.39 -14.07 19.36
CA TYR A 262 -6.18 -13.62 20.03
C TYR A 262 -4.97 -14.19 19.33
N ALA A 263 -4.00 -13.33 19.02
CA ALA A 263 -2.73 -13.72 18.41
C ALA A 263 -1.57 -13.14 19.21
N TRP A 264 -0.53 -13.94 19.40
CA TRP A 264 0.73 -13.49 19.97
C TRP A 264 1.88 -13.88 19.06
N THR A 265 2.84 -12.99 18.91
CA THR A 265 4.08 -13.24 18.15
C THR A 265 5.27 -12.94 19.04
N ARG A 266 6.23 -13.86 19.03
CA ARG A 266 7.54 -13.69 19.65
C ARG A 266 8.57 -13.97 18.58
N ASN A 267 9.38 -12.97 18.27
CA ASN A 267 10.42 -13.03 17.24
C ASN A 267 11.73 -12.59 17.84
N SER A 268 12.77 -13.34 17.59
CA SER A 268 14.15 -12.99 17.91
C SER A 268 14.97 -13.17 16.64
N LEU A 269 15.36 -12.08 16.01
CA LEU A 269 16.06 -12.03 14.74
C LEU A 269 17.49 -11.57 14.96
N ALA A 270 18.45 -12.43 14.67
CA ALA A 270 19.85 -12.03 14.52
C ALA A 270 20.11 -11.72 13.04
N THR A 271 20.54 -10.49 12.77
CA THR A 271 20.90 -10.03 11.42
C THR A 271 22.38 -9.71 11.37
N THR A 272 23.09 -10.23 10.38
CA THR A 272 24.46 -9.83 10.14
C THR A 272 24.45 -8.56 9.30
N GLN A 273 25.08 -7.52 9.80
CA GLN A 273 25.26 -6.23 9.14
C GLN A 273 26.73 -6.04 8.79
N ALA A 274 26.99 -5.49 7.61
CA ALA A 274 28.33 -5.17 7.16
C ALA A 274 28.42 -3.68 6.81
N GLY A 275 29.59 -3.09 7.04
CA GLY A 275 29.84 -1.68 6.76
C GLY A 275 31.31 -1.39 6.51
N LEU A 276 31.57 -0.21 5.99
CA LEU A 276 32.93 0.30 5.82
C LEU A 276 33.26 1.19 7.01
N MET A 277 34.22 0.75 7.84
CA MET A 277 34.70 1.50 9.00
C MET A 277 36.08 2.10 8.73
N PRO A 278 36.38 3.28 9.27
CA PRO A 278 37.70 3.86 9.14
C PRO A 278 38.73 2.97 9.87
N THR A 279 39.83 2.69 9.21
CA THR A 279 40.95 1.90 9.77
C THR A 279 41.67 2.68 10.86
N ALA A 280 42.41 2.00 11.74
CA ALA A 280 43.20 2.65 12.77
C ALA A 280 44.18 3.68 12.18
N ALA A 281 44.77 3.40 11.02
CA ALA A 281 45.70 4.32 10.34
C ALA A 281 44.99 5.58 9.79
N GLN A 282 43.72 5.50 9.47
CA GLN A 282 42.93 6.65 9.00
C GLN A 282 42.44 7.52 10.16
N ARG A 283 42.44 7.04 11.40
CA ARG A 283 41.92 7.76 12.56
C ARG A 283 42.98 8.69 13.16
N THR A 284 43.42 9.68 12.41
CA THR A 284 44.36 10.70 12.88
C THR A 284 43.71 12.10 12.83
N PRO A 285 42.71 12.36 13.71
CA PRO A 285 41.96 13.60 13.68
C PRO A 285 42.84 14.78 14.12
N ILE A 286 42.59 15.93 13.50
CA ILE A 286 43.16 17.24 13.85
C ILE A 286 42.15 18.00 14.71
N ASP A 287 40.85 17.81 14.39
CA ASP A 287 39.74 18.47 15.07
C ASP A 287 39.40 17.77 16.41
N PRO A 288 39.20 18.52 17.52
CA PRO A 288 38.88 17.94 18.83
C PRO A 288 37.53 17.16 18.84
N VAL A 289 36.50 17.61 18.13
CA VAL A 289 35.21 16.94 18.07
C VAL A 289 35.35 15.61 17.34
N ALA A 290 36.05 15.61 16.19
CA ALA A 290 36.34 14.39 15.45
C ALA A 290 37.17 13.40 16.30
N GLN A 291 38.11 13.91 17.13
CA GLN A 291 38.89 13.12 18.04
C GLN A 291 38.01 12.44 19.10
N ALA A 292 37.07 13.17 19.70
CA ALA A 292 36.16 12.64 20.70
C ALA A 292 35.28 11.55 20.10
N LEU A 293 34.69 11.79 18.90
CA LEU A 293 33.79 10.82 18.24
C LEU A 293 34.51 9.55 17.76
N LEU A 294 35.82 9.61 17.51
CA LEU A 294 36.64 8.45 17.12
C LEU A 294 37.37 7.79 18.29
N ALA A 295 37.20 8.30 19.50
CA ALA A 295 37.89 7.78 20.67
C ALA A 295 37.59 6.29 20.92
N PRO A 296 38.57 5.50 21.39
CA PRO A 296 38.39 4.07 21.67
C PRO A 296 37.42 3.79 22.82
N THR A 297 37.16 4.78 23.65
CA THR A 297 36.16 4.78 24.73
C THR A 297 35.48 6.14 24.76
N PHE A 298 34.18 6.17 25.02
CA PHE A 298 33.40 7.40 25.17
C PHE A 298 32.61 7.31 26.48
N ASP A 299 32.90 8.19 27.44
CA ASP A 299 32.27 8.23 28.77
C ASP A 299 32.10 6.86 29.43
N GLY A 300 33.17 6.06 29.44
CA GLY A 300 33.19 4.71 30.04
C GLY A 300 32.54 3.61 29.19
N PHE A 301 31.95 3.94 28.03
CA PHE A 301 31.43 2.99 27.05
C PHE A 301 32.46 2.64 25.97
N PRO A 302 32.32 1.51 25.27
CA PRO A 302 33.10 1.25 24.06
C PRO A 302 32.98 2.41 23.07
N GLY A 303 34.03 2.68 22.31
CA GLY A 303 34.08 3.74 21.33
C GLY A 303 32.93 3.64 20.33
N LEU A 304 32.42 4.78 19.90
CA LEU A 304 31.24 4.87 18.99
C LEU A 304 31.49 4.23 17.63
N TYR A 305 32.75 4.29 17.14
CA TYR A 305 33.15 3.65 15.89
C TYR A 305 33.94 2.37 16.13
N PRO A 306 33.43 1.18 15.78
CA PRO A 306 34.21 -0.04 15.88
C PRO A 306 35.41 -0.02 14.90
N LEU A 307 36.45 -0.76 15.20
CA LEU A 307 37.55 -1.00 14.26
C LEU A 307 37.16 -2.07 13.23
N PRO A 308 37.73 -2.01 12.02
CA PRO A 308 37.57 -3.11 11.05
C PRO A 308 37.95 -4.45 11.68
N ASN A 309 37.14 -5.48 11.45
CA ASN A 309 37.36 -6.83 11.98
C ASN A 309 37.60 -7.87 10.87
N MET A 310 37.67 -7.44 9.63
CA MET A 310 37.96 -8.31 8.49
C MET A 310 38.90 -7.61 7.49
N THR A 311 39.64 -8.39 6.72
CA THR A 311 40.32 -7.93 5.49
C THR A 311 39.29 -7.64 4.43
N GLY A 312 38.87 -6.38 4.38
CA GLY A 312 37.75 -5.95 3.52
C GLY A 312 38.18 -5.64 2.09
N ASN A 313 37.16 -5.48 1.26
CA ASN A 313 37.23 -4.80 -0.03
C ASN A 313 36.92 -3.30 0.18
N SER A 314 36.88 -2.53 -0.89
CA SER A 314 36.53 -1.10 -0.84
C SER A 314 35.11 -0.80 -0.34
N GLN A 315 34.29 -1.81 -0.12
CA GLN A 315 32.89 -1.67 0.27
C GLN A 315 32.62 -2.01 1.72
N TYR A 316 33.32 -3.04 2.27
CA TYR A 316 33.06 -3.55 3.61
C TYR A 316 34.36 -4.04 4.24
N ASN A 317 34.64 -3.61 5.45
CA ASN A 317 35.76 -4.11 6.26
C ASN A 317 35.36 -4.40 7.71
N TYR A 318 34.08 -4.30 8.00
CA TYR A 318 33.49 -4.59 9.30
C TYR A 318 32.19 -5.38 9.14
N GLU A 319 32.03 -6.36 9.99
CA GLU A 319 30.82 -7.17 10.06
C GLU A 319 30.44 -7.43 11.51
N THR A 320 29.17 -7.36 11.81
CA THR A 320 28.64 -7.65 13.14
C THR A 320 27.29 -8.32 13.09
N SER A 321 26.97 -9.10 14.11
CA SER A 321 25.65 -9.71 14.30
C SER A 321 24.88 -8.88 15.32
N THR A 322 23.73 -8.35 14.89
CA THR A 322 22.82 -7.59 15.76
C THR A 322 21.58 -8.41 16.05
N LEU A 323 21.05 -8.31 17.27
CA LEU A 323 19.84 -9.01 17.70
C LEU A 323 18.69 -8.00 17.79
N SER A 324 17.60 -8.32 17.09
CA SER A 324 16.34 -7.55 17.16
C SER A 324 15.24 -8.46 17.68
N ASN A 325 14.52 -8.02 18.72
CA ASN A 325 13.42 -8.77 19.30
C ASN A 325 12.10 -8.06 19.04
N THR A 326 11.05 -8.84 18.77
CA THR A 326 9.70 -8.30 18.62
C THR A 326 8.72 -9.14 19.44
N HIS A 327 8.00 -8.48 20.31
CA HIS A 327 6.90 -9.03 21.10
C HIS A 327 5.61 -8.34 20.68
N GLN A 328 4.65 -9.11 20.19
CA GLN A 328 3.36 -8.59 19.75
C GLN A 328 2.24 -9.41 20.35
N ASP A 329 1.22 -8.73 20.84
CA ASP A 329 -0.04 -9.30 21.33
C ASP A 329 -1.19 -8.55 20.65
N ALA A 330 -2.16 -9.29 20.12
CA ALA A 330 -3.27 -8.73 19.38
C ALA A 330 -4.57 -9.46 19.73
N LEU A 331 -5.62 -8.69 19.97
CA LEU A 331 -6.98 -9.18 20.25
C LEU A 331 -7.94 -8.54 19.25
N GLN A 332 -8.78 -9.36 18.66
CA GLN A 332 -9.90 -8.90 17.84
C GLN A 332 -11.18 -9.53 18.36
N THR A 333 -12.21 -8.72 18.52
CA THR A 333 -13.54 -9.19 18.93
C THR A 333 -14.61 -8.64 18.01
N ARG A 334 -15.65 -9.41 17.81
CA ARG A 334 -16.87 -8.98 17.10
C ARG A 334 -18.09 -9.45 17.89
N LEU A 335 -19.08 -8.58 17.98
CA LEU A 335 -20.42 -8.88 18.50
C LEU A 335 -21.44 -8.46 17.44
N ASP A 336 -22.39 -9.32 17.13
CA ASP A 336 -23.53 -9.01 16.27
C ASP A 336 -24.83 -9.49 16.87
N LYS A 337 -25.85 -8.64 16.86
CA LYS A 337 -27.15 -8.91 17.40
C LYS A 337 -28.25 -8.32 16.51
N THR A 338 -29.17 -9.20 16.12
CA THR A 338 -30.39 -8.78 15.44
C THR A 338 -31.52 -8.63 16.46
N PHE A 339 -32.21 -7.48 16.46
CA PHE A 339 -33.37 -7.19 17.29
C PHE A 339 -34.64 -7.20 16.43
N GLY A 340 -35.48 -8.22 16.62
CA GLY A 340 -36.66 -8.40 15.76
C GLY A 340 -36.29 -8.64 14.30
N HIS A 341 -37.05 -8.01 13.36
CA HIS A 341 -36.86 -8.14 11.91
C HIS A 341 -36.32 -6.89 11.23
N LYS A 342 -36.10 -5.82 12.03
CA LYS A 342 -35.79 -4.50 11.47
C LYS A 342 -34.41 -3.96 11.87
N ASP A 343 -33.90 -4.39 13.02
CA ASP A 343 -32.71 -3.81 13.60
C ASP A 343 -31.61 -4.84 13.73
N GLU A 344 -30.42 -4.48 13.28
CA GLU A 344 -29.19 -5.23 13.49
C GLU A 344 -28.11 -4.28 14.02
N VAL A 345 -27.50 -4.65 15.13
CA VAL A 345 -26.36 -3.93 15.71
C VAL A 345 -25.16 -4.86 15.68
N TYR A 346 -24.07 -4.38 15.12
CA TYR A 346 -22.80 -5.08 15.20
C TYR A 346 -21.67 -4.16 15.58
N GLY A 347 -20.72 -4.68 16.31
CA GLY A 347 -19.53 -3.95 16.72
C GLY A 347 -18.29 -4.82 16.62
N ASN A 348 -17.18 -4.18 16.31
CA ASN A 348 -15.86 -4.80 16.33
C ASN A 348 -14.96 -3.99 17.28
N PHE A 349 -14.09 -4.69 17.97
CA PHE A 349 -13.02 -4.10 18.74
C PHE A 349 -11.72 -4.83 18.44
N ALA A 350 -10.67 -4.08 18.17
CA ALA A 350 -9.33 -4.60 17.95
C ALA A 350 -8.31 -3.85 18.83
N PHE A 351 -7.40 -4.62 19.39
CA PHE A 351 -6.29 -4.16 20.21
C PHE A 351 -5.01 -4.82 19.69
N GLN A 352 -3.94 -4.05 19.59
CA GLN A 352 -2.61 -4.58 19.29
C GLN A 352 -1.55 -3.84 20.08
N SER A 353 -0.71 -4.57 20.77
CA SER A 353 0.49 -4.06 21.44
C SER A 353 1.71 -4.71 20.81
N THR A 354 2.69 -3.90 20.44
CA THR A 354 3.95 -4.37 19.86
C THR A 354 5.10 -3.64 20.53
N ARG A 355 6.07 -4.39 21.02
CA ARG A 355 7.38 -3.89 21.44
C ARG A 355 8.42 -4.48 20.50
N ALA A 356 9.22 -3.63 19.89
CA ALA A 356 10.30 -4.01 19.00
C ALA A 356 11.60 -3.36 19.44
N ASP A 357 12.66 -4.16 19.58
CA ASP A 357 14.02 -3.71 19.77
C ASP A 357 14.76 -3.84 18.43
N SER A 358 15.46 -2.80 18.01
CA SER A 358 16.20 -2.74 16.75
C SER A 358 17.63 -2.25 17.00
N ALA A 359 18.60 -3.09 16.68
CA ALA A 359 20.02 -2.73 16.80
C ALA A 359 20.58 -2.30 15.45
N ASN A 360 21.34 -1.21 15.41
CA ASN A 360 22.04 -0.76 14.23
C ASN A 360 23.46 -1.36 14.13
N LEU A 361 24.21 -1.00 13.09
CA LEU A 361 25.58 -1.45 12.83
C LEU A 361 26.56 -1.13 13.97
N PHE A 362 26.29 -0.10 14.76
CA PHE A 362 27.10 0.35 15.89
C PHE A 362 26.66 -0.27 17.23
N HIS A 363 25.73 -1.24 17.21
CA HIS A 363 25.10 -1.88 18.38
C HIS A 363 24.24 -0.95 19.26
N PHE A 364 23.80 0.17 18.74
CA PHE A 364 22.80 0.99 19.44
C PHE A 364 21.44 0.31 19.27
N VAL A 365 20.78 0.01 20.40
CA VAL A 365 19.51 -0.73 20.43
C VAL A 365 18.38 0.23 20.77
N ASP A 366 17.63 0.59 19.75
CA ASP A 366 16.42 1.40 19.90
C ASP A 366 15.22 0.53 20.24
N THR A 367 14.35 1.02 21.11
CA THR A 367 13.10 0.35 21.46
C THR A 367 11.91 1.13 20.93
N THR A 368 10.99 0.44 20.25
CA THR A 368 9.72 1.03 19.82
C THR A 368 8.55 0.29 20.46
N ASP A 369 7.73 1.02 21.23
CA ASP A 369 6.47 0.55 21.81
C ASP A 369 5.29 1.12 21.03
N THR A 370 4.46 0.25 20.49
CA THR A 370 3.27 0.63 19.73
C THR A 370 2.01 0.03 20.35
N LEU A 371 0.97 0.84 20.54
CA LEU A 371 -0.34 0.43 21.02
C LEU A 371 -1.42 0.94 20.08
N GLY A 372 -2.08 0.03 19.38
CA GLY A 372 -3.22 0.29 18.50
C GLY A 372 -4.54 -0.15 19.13
N LEU A 373 -5.53 0.72 19.08
CA LEU A 373 -6.91 0.47 19.45
C LEU A 373 -7.82 0.86 18.28
N ASN A 374 -8.74 -0.02 17.95
CA ASN A 374 -9.77 0.27 16.94
C ASN A 374 -11.11 -0.27 17.43
N GLY A 375 -12.16 0.51 17.26
CA GLY A 375 -13.52 0.11 17.60
C GLY A 375 -14.51 0.73 16.65
N ASN A 376 -15.53 -0.06 16.26
CA ASN A 376 -16.68 0.49 15.55
C ASN A 376 -17.96 -0.17 16.05
N ILE A 377 -19.04 0.61 15.96
CA ILE A 377 -20.41 0.17 16.21
C ILE A 377 -21.24 0.63 15.03
N ASN A 378 -22.01 -0.29 14.47
CA ASN A 378 -22.90 -0.01 13.35
C ASN A 378 -24.30 -0.48 13.72
N TRP A 379 -25.28 0.34 13.38
CA TRP A 379 -26.69 0.03 13.50
C TRP A 379 -27.33 0.06 12.12
N ASN A 380 -27.86 -1.07 11.68
CA ASN A 380 -28.65 -1.23 10.48
C ASN A 380 -30.12 -1.20 10.85
N HIS A 381 -30.88 -0.26 10.30
CA HIS A 381 -32.33 -0.19 10.48
C HIS A 381 -33.06 -0.39 9.16
N ARG A 382 -34.03 -1.27 9.18
CA ARG A 382 -34.91 -1.50 8.02
C ARG A 382 -36.27 -0.87 8.29
N PHE A 383 -36.51 0.33 7.72
CA PHE A 383 -37.82 0.98 7.82
C PHE A 383 -38.92 0.15 7.15
N ASN A 384 -38.65 -0.29 5.92
CA ASN A 384 -39.52 -1.18 5.14
C ASN A 384 -38.67 -1.99 4.14
N HIS A 385 -39.30 -2.69 3.20
CA HIS A 385 -38.59 -3.51 2.22
C HIS A 385 -37.82 -2.72 1.14
N THR A 386 -38.01 -1.43 1.06
CA THR A 386 -37.33 -0.55 0.09
C THR A 386 -36.38 0.45 0.73
N LEU A 387 -36.45 0.70 2.03
CA LEU A 387 -35.68 1.73 2.70
C LEU A 387 -34.90 1.17 3.87
N TYR A 388 -33.58 1.34 3.81
CA TYR A 388 -32.59 0.89 4.80
C TYR A 388 -31.71 2.04 5.21
N GLU A 389 -31.32 2.06 6.48
CA GLU A 389 -30.36 3.01 7.04
C GLU A 389 -29.24 2.26 7.73
N ASN A 390 -28.02 2.73 7.55
CA ASN A 390 -26.86 2.32 8.32
C ASN A 390 -26.26 3.53 9.01
N LEU A 391 -26.21 3.50 10.34
CA LEU A 391 -25.49 4.47 11.15
C LEU A 391 -24.25 3.81 11.74
N GLY A 392 -23.10 4.45 11.55
CA GLY A 392 -21.82 3.96 12.04
C GLY A 392 -21.13 4.98 12.94
N PHE A 393 -20.55 4.49 14.03
CA PHE A 393 -19.57 5.21 14.81
C PHE A 393 -18.26 4.42 14.80
N GLN A 394 -17.16 5.13 14.64
CA GLN A 394 -15.82 4.53 14.65
C GLN A 394 -14.86 5.32 15.53
N PHE A 395 -13.99 4.60 16.18
CA PHE A 395 -12.90 5.10 16.98
C PHE A 395 -11.61 4.38 16.61
N SER A 396 -10.54 5.14 16.38
CA SER A 396 -9.20 4.58 16.17
C SER A 396 -8.19 5.40 16.95
N ARG A 397 -7.26 4.72 17.63
CA ARG A 397 -6.15 5.35 18.33
C ARG A 397 -4.88 4.53 18.15
N LEU A 398 -3.82 5.21 17.72
CA LEU A 398 -2.48 4.68 17.64
C LEU A 398 -1.55 5.48 18.54
N ARG A 399 -0.83 4.80 19.42
CA ARG A 399 0.25 5.37 20.23
C ARG A 399 1.55 4.67 19.85
N THR A 400 2.59 5.46 19.55
CA THR A 400 3.92 4.94 19.30
C THR A 400 4.92 5.74 20.14
N LYS A 401 5.78 5.06 20.88
CA LYS A 401 6.93 5.63 21.58
C LYS A 401 8.20 4.98 21.03
N ALA A 402 9.08 5.79 20.50
CA ALA A 402 10.46 5.40 20.17
C ALA A 402 11.40 5.91 21.26
N THR A 403 12.27 5.02 21.75
CA THR A 403 13.26 5.29 22.78
C THR A 403 14.62 4.92 22.22
N PRO A 404 15.42 5.91 21.78
CA PRO A 404 16.76 5.68 21.26
C PRO A 404 17.72 5.13 22.32
N PHE A 405 18.83 4.56 21.86
CA PHE A 405 19.82 3.96 22.75
C PHE A 405 20.41 4.95 23.76
N PHE A 406 20.69 6.19 23.35
CA PHE A 406 21.32 7.18 24.19
C PHE A 406 20.35 8.04 25.03
N GLU A 407 19.02 7.92 24.78
CA GLU A 407 18.00 8.65 25.54
C GLU A 407 18.19 8.48 27.06
N ASN A 408 18.35 9.59 27.80
CA ASN A 408 18.59 9.62 29.25
C ASN A 408 19.86 8.88 29.73
N ARG A 409 20.84 8.66 28.84
CA ARG A 409 22.09 7.95 29.18
C ARG A 409 23.32 8.83 29.04
N ILE A 410 23.62 9.33 27.81
CA ILE A 410 24.83 10.08 27.50
C ILE A 410 24.52 11.17 26.47
N ASN A 411 24.92 12.40 26.77
CA ASN A 411 24.89 13.50 25.81
C ASN A 411 26.12 13.45 24.89
N VAL A 412 26.12 12.50 23.93
CA VAL A 412 27.27 12.31 23.04
C VAL A 412 27.66 13.59 22.29
N SER A 413 26.67 14.32 21.74
CA SER A 413 26.94 15.57 21.02
C SER A 413 27.57 16.64 21.93
N GLY A 414 27.02 16.84 23.13
CA GLY A 414 27.54 17.83 24.09
C GLY A 414 28.91 17.48 24.61
N GLU A 415 29.16 16.21 24.99
CA GLU A 415 30.44 15.74 25.49
C GLU A 415 31.53 15.70 24.42
N ALA A 416 31.19 15.47 23.16
CA ALA A 416 32.09 15.59 22.04
C ALA A 416 32.51 17.06 21.74
N GLY A 417 31.86 18.05 22.34
CA GLY A 417 32.16 19.45 22.13
C GLY A 417 31.38 20.14 21.03
N ILE A 418 30.28 19.56 20.56
CA ILE A 418 29.39 20.20 19.60
C ILE A 418 28.53 21.22 20.34
N THR A 419 28.85 22.50 20.21
CA THR A 419 28.21 23.58 20.99
C THR A 419 26.98 24.14 20.30
N SER A 420 26.99 24.23 18.97
CA SER A 420 25.85 24.67 18.14
C SER A 420 25.12 25.91 18.70
N GLY A 421 25.84 26.91 19.17
CA GLY A 421 25.26 28.06 19.86
C GLY A 421 24.81 27.80 21.30
N GLY A 422 25.33 26.74 21.92
CA GLY A 422 25.01 26.31 23.28
C GLY A 422 24.06 25.14 23.39
N TYR A 423 23.36 24.78 22.28
CA TYR A 423 22.35 23.72 22.32
C TYR A 423 22.94 22.34 22.62
N GLY A 424 24.08 21.98 22.03
CA GLY A 424 24.68 20.66 22.20
C GLY A 424 24.97 20.32 23.68
N ASN A 425 25.29 21.31 24.48
CA ASN A 425 25.52 21.16 25.92
C ASN A 425 24.25 21.26 26.78
N LEU A 426 23.13 21.78 26.17
CA LEU A 426 21.86 22.03 26.85
C LEU A 426 20.72 21.12 26.30
N GLN A 427 21.05 20.09 25.54
CA GLN A 427 20.08 19.14 25.03
C GLN A 427 19.29 18.51 26.17
N ASP A 428 17.96 18.39 25.96
CA ASP A 428 17.12 17.57 26.83
C ASP A 428 17.63 16.13 26.86
N ALA A 429 17.59 15.49 28.02
CA ALA A 429 18.04 14.10 28.17
C ALA A 429 17.35 13.10 27.26
N THR A 430 16.12 13.42 26.80
CA THR A 430 15.40 12.66 25.81
C THR A 430 15.97 12.75 24.38
N ASP A 431 16.75 13.80 24.11
CA ASP A 431 17.38 14.04 22.80
C ASP A 431 18.87 13.67 22.76
N TRP A 432 19.41 13.18 23.85
CA TRP A 432 20.83 12.80 23.91
C TRP A 432 21.21 11.74 22.89
N GLY A 433 22.42 11.85 22.35
CA GLY A 433 22.99 10.93 21.38
C GLY A 433 23.97 11.59 20.41
N PRO A 434 24.55 10.83 19.49
CA PRO A 434 25.47 11.34 18.49
C PRO A 434 24.77 12.14 17.41
N PRO A 435 25.45 13.08 16.74
CA PRO A 435 24.94 13.67 15.49
C PRO A 435 24.89 12.61 14.39
N THR A 436 24.11 12.86 13.35
CA THR A 436 24.13 12.03 12.14
C THR A 436 25.29 12.48 11.25
N LEU A 437 26.19 11.56 10.90
CA LEU A 437 27.30 11.79 9.98
C LEU A 437 27.02 11.09 8.64
N ILE A 438 27.22 11.78 7.53
CA ILE A 438 27.04 11.23 6.19
C ILE A 438 28.34 11.41 5.39
N PHE A 439 28.86 10.29 4.84
CA PHE A 439 30.07 10.28 4.01
C PHE A 439 29.76 9.85 2.58
N SER A 440 30.25 10.59 1.61
CA SER A 440 30.07 10.30 0.18
C SER A 440 30.82 9.05 -0.31
N SER A 441 31.92 8.68 0.38
CA SER A 441 32.73 7.49 0.05
C SER A 441 32.08 6.16 0.39
N GLY A 442 30.99 6.18 1.18
CA GLY A 442 30.34 4.96 1.67
C GLY A 442 30.86 4.49 3.04
N ILE A 443 31.74 5.24 3.69
CA ILE A 443 32.05 5.03 5.11
C ILE A 443 30.72 5.09 5.88
N SER A 444 30.52 4.11 6.77
CA SER A 444 29.30 4.02 7.57
C SER A 444 29.20 5.21 8.51
N GLY A 445 28.20 6.06 8.30
CA GLY A 445 27.98 7.26 9.09
C GLY A 445 27.40 6.92 10.46
N LEU A 446 27.92 7.59 11.49
CA LEU A 446 27.37 7.48 12.84
C LEU A 446 25.95 8.03 12.87
N SER A 447 25.04 7.33 13.50
CA SER A 447 23.64 7.77 13.67
C SER A 447 22.94 6.98 14.76
N ASP A 448 21.94 7.60 15.36
CA ASP A 448 21.03 7.00 16.34
C ASP A 448 19.60 7.45 16.06
N GLY A 449 18.60 6.72 16.51
CA GLY A 449 17.18 7.09 16.38
C GLY A 449 16.86 8.39 17.15
N ASN A 450 15.77 9.06 16.80
CA ASN A 450 15.24 10.20 17.56
C ASN A 450 14.14 9.77 18.52
N SER A 451 14.16 10.33 19.74
CA SER A 451 13.07 10.14 20.69
C SER A 451 11.76 10.66 20.13
N SER A 452 10.70 9.89 20.27
CA SER A 452 9.38 10.35 19.85
C SER A 452 8.26 9.67 20.64
N PHE A 453 7.20 10.45 20.88
CA PHE A 453 5.95 9.95 21.43
C PHE A 453 4.79 10.51 20.63
N ASN A 454 4.16 9.64 19.85
CA ASN A 454 3.07 10.01 18.94
C ASN A 454 1.77 9.39 19.41
N ARG A 455 0.69 10.13 19.35
CA ARG A 455 -0.65 9.66 19.67
C ARG A 455 -1.65 10.22 18.66
N ASN A 456 -2.03 9.39 17.73
CA ASN A 456 -2.99 9.71 16.70
C ASN A 456 -4.35 9.12 17.06
N ARG A 457 -5.41 9.89 16.94
CA ARG A 457 -6.79 9.48 17.20
C ARG A 457 -7.69 9.95 16.07
N THR A 458 -8.63 9.10 15.70
CA THR A 458 -9.69 9.44 14.76
C THR A 458 -11.02 8.99 15.33
N ASP A 459 -11.96 9.90 15.42
CA ASP A 459 -13.37 9.66 15.71
C ASP A 459 -14.18 9.93 14.44
N GLY A 460 -15.12 9.05 14.11
CA GLY A 460 -15.94 9.19 12.92
C GLY A 460 -17.39 8.81 13.15
N ILE A 461 -18.29 9.52 12.51
CA ILE A 461 -19.72 9.20 12.44
C ILE A 461 -20.11 9.16 10.98
N SER A 462 -20.81 8.10 10.58
CA SER A 462 -21.25 7.88 9.20
C SER A 462 -22.73 7.52 9.15
N SER A 463 -23.41 7.96 8.10
CA SER A 463 -24.78 7.59 7.76
C SER A 463 -24.86 7.20 6.30
N SER A 464 -25.63 6.15 6.00
CA SER A 464 -25.86 5.66 4.65
C SER A 464 -27.25 5.12 4.50
N THR A 465 -28.09 5.85 3.74
CA THR A 465 -29.46 5.49 3.42
C THR A 465 -29.52 4.82 2.05
N LYS A 466 -30.11 3.62 1.97
CA LYS A 466 -30.36 2.90 0.71
C LYS A 466 -31.85 2.86 0.41
N TYR A 467 -32.20 3.26 -0.81
CA TYR A 467 -33.57 3.28 -1.29
C TYR A 467 -33.71 2.52 -2.61
N TYR A 468 -34.53 1.47 -2.61
CA TYR A 468 -34.82 0.62 -3.75
C TYR A 468 -36.17 0.99 -4.34
N ARG A 469 -36.21 1.40 -5.63
CA ARG A 469 -37.46 1.72 -6.33
C ARG A 469 -37.39 1.30 -7.78
N GLY A 470 -38.11 0.25 -8.14
CA GLY A 470 -38.12 -0.28 -9.51
C GLY A 470 -36.71 -0.66 -9.96
N HIS A 471 -36.21 0.01 -10.98
CA HIS A 471 -34.88 -0.22 -11.56
C HIS A 471 -33.76 0.59 -10.91
N HIS A 472 -34.06 1.41 -9.90
CA HIS A 472 -33.11 2.28 -9.22
C HIS A 472 -32.76 1.77 -7.83
N ASN A 473 -31.47 1.78 -7.52
CA ASN A 473 -30.93 1.53 -6.19
C ASN A 473 -30.10 2.74 -5.79
N VAL A 474 -30.80 3.69 -5.15
CA VAL A 474 -30.20 4.95 -4.71
C VAL A 474 -29.56 4.76 -3.35
N THR A 475 -28.32 5.19 -3.20
CA THR A 475 -27.63 5.28 -1.91
C THR A 475 -27.19 6.73 -1.70
N ALA A 476 -27.58 7.33 -0.59
CA ALA A 476 -27.12 8.66 -0.19
C ALA A 476 -26.58 8.59 1.23
N GLY A 477 -25.53 9.33 1.50
CA GLY A 477 -24.91 9.30 2.81
C GLY A 477 -23.84 10.36 2.99
N GLY A 478 -23.18 10.29 4.12
CA GLY A 478 -22.05 11.14 4.42
C GLY A 478 -21.34 10.69 5.68
N ASP A 479 -20.16 11.23 5.90
CA ASP A 479 -19.43 11.04 7.12
C ASP A 479 -18.75 12.31 7.61
N PHE A 480 -18.50 12.31 8.89
CA PHE A 480 -17.69 13.30 9.56
C PHE A 480 -16.58 12.60 10.32
N ARG A 481 -15.34 13.04 10.12
CA ARG A 481 -14.15 12.51 10.82
C ARG A 481 -13.41 13.65 11.52
N ARG A 482 -13.15 13.45 12.81
CA ARG A 482 -12.23 14.29 13.58
C ARG A 482 -10.95 13.55 13.80
N GLN A 483 -9.85 14.13 13.34
CA GLN A 483 -8.51 13.58 13.46
C GLN A 483 -7.68 14.44 14.40
N GLU A 484 -7.01 13.77 15.33
CA GLU A 484 -6.11 14.38 16.30
C GLU A 484 -4.75 13.72 16.19
N PHE A 485 -3.72 14.51 15.88
CA PHE A 485 -2.34 14.07 15.80
C PHE A 485 -1.54 14.80 16.87
N ASN A 486 -1.17 14.10 17.94
CA ASN A 486 -0.38 14.65 19.01
C ASN A 486 1.04 14.10 18.90
N TYR A 487 2.01 14.98 18.75
CA TYR A 487 3.42 14.65 18.59
C TYR A 487 4.21 15.28 19.70
N LEU A 488 5.03 14.49 20.37
CA LEU A 488 6.13 14.93 21.21
C LEU A 488 7.41 14.37 20.59
N ALA A 489 8.06 15.15 19.76
CA ALA A 489 9.30 14.80 19.10
C ALA A 489 9.98 16.03 18.53
N GLN A 490 11.28 16.05 18.58
CA GLN A 490 12.12 16.95 17.81
C GLN A 490 12.32 16.38 16.40
N GLN A 491 12.62 17.23 15.44
CA GLN A 491 12.78 16.78 14.04
C GLN A 491 14.20 16.25 13.79
N ASN A 492 15.21 17.00 14.16
CA ASN A 492 16.61 16.67 14.02
C ASN A 492 17.44 17.37 15.11
N PRO A 493 17.25 16.98 16.39
CA PRO A 493 17.79 17.75 17.52
C PRO A 493 19.32 17.70 17.66
N ARG A 494 19.94 16.63 17.17
CA ARG A 494 21.39 16.43 17.22
C ARG A 494 22.11 16.94 15.98
N GLY A 495 21.34 17.22 14.94
CA GLY A 495 21.82 17.69 13.64
C GLY A 495 22.43 16.59 12.77
N THR A 496 22.64 16.95 11.54
CA THR A 496 23.25 16.12 10.49
C THR A 496 24.40 16.88 9.86
N TYR A 497 25.55 16.22 9.73
CA TYR A 497 26.72 16.74 9.01
C TYR A 497 27.01 15.87 7.79
N THR A 498 27.22 16.48 6.64
CA THR A 498 27.56 15.80 5.39
C THR A 498 28.98 16.18 4.95
N PHE A 499 29.76 15.18 4.58
CA PHE A 499 31.14 15.32 4.12
C PHE A 499 31.27 14.74 2.71
N THR A 500 31.87 15.50 1.80
CA THR A 500 32.01 15.10 0.38
C THR A 500 33.47 15.15 -0.11
N GLY A 501 34.37 15.73 0.66
CA GLY A 501 35.75 15.96 0.27
C GLY A 501 35.96 17.36 -0.33
N ALA A 502 34.92 18.17 -0.46
CA ALA A 502 35.02 19.48 -1.10
C ALA A 502 35.71 20.52 -0.22
N ALA A 503 35.61 20.41 1.11
CA ALA A 503 36.19 21.37 2.04
C ALA A 503 37.74 21.29 2.14
N THR A 504 38.30 20.08 2.04
CA THR A 504 39.78 19.88 2.06
C THR A 504 40.35 19.65 0.67
N GLY A 505 39.53 19.26 -0.33
CA GLY A 505 39.97 18.82 -1.64
C GLY A 505 40.66 17.46 -1.67
N VAL A 506 40.55 16.66 -0.59
CA VAL A 506 41.24 15.36 -0.43
C VAL A 506 40.23 14.19 -0.40
N SER A 507 39.40 14.13 0.64
CA SER A 507 38.33 13.13 0.79
C SER A 507 37.31 13.58 1.84
N ASP A 508 36.14 12.98 1.81
CA ASP A 508 35.08 13.21 2.79
C ASP A 508 35.51 12.87 4.23
N PHE A 509 36.28 11.81 4.39
CA PHE A 509 36.81 11.47 5.69
C PHE A 509 37.92 12.43 6.16
N ALA A 510 38.70 13.01 5.24
CA ALA A 510 39.67 14.09 5.56
C ALA A 510 38.95 15.37 5.99
N ASP A 511 37.81 15.69 5.38
CA ASP A 511 36.97 16.80 5.82
C ASP A 511 36.49 16.58 7.26
N PHE A 512 36.04 15.39 7.60
CA PHE A 512 35.62 15.02 8.95
C PHE A 512 36.79 15.12 9.97
N LEU A 513 37.94 14.54 9.64
CA LEU A 513 39.12 14.61 10.52
C LEU A 513 39.60 16.05 10.76
N SER A 514 39.34 16.94 9.80
CA SER A 514 39.65 18.37 9.89
C SER A 514 38.53 19.20 10.53
N GLY A 515 37.41 18.53 10.90
CA GLY A 515 36.24 19.19 11.46
C GLY A 515 35.48 20.12 10.52
N LYS A 516 35.54 19.90 9.19
CA LYS A 516 35.00 20.80 8.15
C LYS A 516 33.89 20.12 7.36
N PRO A 517 32.64 20.12 7.86
CA PRO A 517 31.52 19.57 7.08
C PRO A 517 31.18 20.47 5.86
N ASP A 518 30.75 19.87 4.77
CA ASP A 518 30.27 20.59 3.57
C ASP A 518 28.87 21.17 3.78
N THR A 519 28.01 20.43 4.44
CA THR A 519 26.70 20.91 4.87
C THR A 519 26.36 20.44 6.26
N SER A 520 25.55 21.24 6.93
CA SER A 520 24.95 20.90 8.20
C SER A 520 23.47 21.26 8.26
N GLN A 521 22.71 20.47 8.98
CA GLN A 521 21.27 20.69 9.20
C GLN A 521 20.92 20.41 10.65
N ILE A 522 20.08 21.24 11.25
CA ILE A 522 19.54 21.02 12.59
C ILE A 522 18.11 21.53 12.67
N ALA A 523 17.24 20.83 13.42
CA ALA A 523 15.88 21.30 13.68
C ALA A 523 15.43 20.80 15.07
N TYR A 524 15.22 21.75 15.99
CA TYR A 524 14.80 21.48 17.38
C TYR A 524 13.96 22.64 17.93
N GLY A 525 13.23 22.39 18.99
CA GLY A 525 12.24 23.31 19.59
C GLY A 525 10.82 22.95 19.17
N ASN A 526 9.84 23.50 19.87
CA ASN A 526 8.42 23.21 19.69
C ASN A 526 8.11 21.68 19.57
N ALA A 527 8.73 20.89 20.45
CA ALA A 527 8.65 19.44 20.43
C ALA A 527 7.23 18.91 20.59
N ASP A 528 6.43 19.59 21.40
CA ASP A 528 5.08 19.21 21.80
C ASP A 528 4.03 19.89 20.91
N LYS A 529 3.38 19.11 20.05
CA LYS A 529 2.48 19.58 18.97
C LYS A 529 1.14 18.85 19.01
N TYR A 530 0.03 19.61 18.87
CA TYR A 530 -1.34 19.11 18.93
C TYR A 530 -2.12 19.46 17.67
N PHE A 531 -1.99 18.68 16.62
CA PHE A 531 -2.67 18.92 15.34
C PHE A 531 -4.11 18.43 15.34
N ARG A 532 -4.96 19.19 14.63
CA ARG A 532 -6.39 18.93 14.51
C ARG A 532 -6.83 19.08 13.05
N GLN A 533 -7.53 18.07 12.55
CA GLN A 533 -8.13 18.09 11.23
C GLN A 533 -9.58 17.59 11.30
N SER A 534 -10.45 18.18 10.50
CA SER A 534 -11.81 17.68 10.28
C SER A 534 -12.00 17.36 8.81
N VAL A 535 -12.62 16.22 8.52
CA VAL A 535 -13.00 15.83 7.17
C VAL A 535 -14.50 15.65 7.11
N TYR A 536 -15.12 16.23 6.11
CA TYR A 536 -16.55 16.17 5.82
C TYR A 536 -16.77 15.55 4.46
N ASP A 537 -17.81 14.76 4.35
CA ASP A 537 -18.06 13.94 3.18
C ASP A 537 -19.57 13.77 2.98
N LEU A 538 -20.05 14.03 1.78
CA LEU A 538 -21.44 13.80 1.37
C LEU A 538 -21.46 13.15 0.00
N TYR A 539 -22.30 12.14 -0.19
CA TYR A 539 -22.43 11.47 -1.48
C TYR A 539 -23.85 11.02 -1.79
N ALA A 540 -24.14 10.93 -3.07
CA ALA A 540 -25.34 10.29 -3.59
C ALA A 540 -24.99 9.49 -4.82
N THR A 541 -25.51 8.26 -4.91
CA THR A 541 -25.23 7.31 -5.98
C THR A 541 -26.49 6.60 -6.40
N ASP A 542 -26.61 6.25 -7.70
CA ASP A 542 -27.69 5.46 -8.21
C ASP A 542 -27.16 4.32 -9.08
N ASP A 543 -27.53 3.10 -8.72
CA ASP A 543 -27.37 1.92 -9.57
C ASP A 543 -28.64 1.74 -10.39
N TRP A 544 -28.64 2.25 -11.61
CA TRP A 544 -29.78 2.23 -12.50
C TRP A 544 -29.69 1.04 -13.45
N ARG A 545 -30.56 0.05 -13.26
CA ARG A 545 -30.74 -1.07 -14.18
C ARG A 545 -31.68 -0.69 -15.31
N ILE A 546 -31.14 -0.12 -16.40
CA ILE A 546 -31.92 0.31 -17.55
C ILE A 546 -32.59 -0.90 -18.23
N ARG A 547 -31.83 -2.00 -18.34
CA ARG A 547 -32.25 -3.29 -18.89
C ARG A 547 -31.51 -4.42 -18.15
N PRO A 548 -31.96 -5.68 -18.26
CA PRO A 548 -31.22 -6.80 -17.65
C PRO A 548 -29.76 -6.90 -18.09
N GLU A 549 -29.45 -6.42 -19.32
CA GLU A 549 -28.10 -6.44 -19.88
C GLU A 549 -27.32 -5.15 -19.66
N LEU A 550 -27.97 -4.07 -19.19
CA LEU A 550 -27.33 -2.74 -19.07
C LEU A 550 -27.62 -2.11 -17.73
N THR A 551 -26.57 -1.96 -16.93
CA THR A 551 -26.58 -1.21 -15.67
C THR A 551 -25.66 0.01 -15.77
N ILE A 552 -26.14 1.15 -15.34
CA ILE A 552 -25.37 2.39 -15.17
C ILE A 552 -25.29 2.71 -13.70
N ASN A 553 -24.09 2.92 -13.20
CA ASN A 553 -23.82 3.43 -11.86
C ASN A 553 -23.39 4.88 -12.02
N ALA A 554 -24.07 5.79 -11.40
CA ALA A 554 -23.72 7.21 -11.43
C ALA A 554 -23.77 7.80 -10.02
N GLY A 555 -22.83 8.66 -9.70
CA GLY A 555 -22.79 9.29 -8.39
C GLY A 555 -21.96 10.54 -8.34
N LEU A 556 -22.23 11.30 -7.31
CA LEU A 556 -21.51 12.50 -6.97
C LEU A 556 -21.12 12.43 -5.50
N ARG A 557 -19.87 12.72 -5.23
CA ARG A 557 -19.33 12.88 -3.88
C ARG A 557 -18.75 14.28 -3.74
N TRP A 558 -18.90 14.86 -2.59
CA TRP A 558 -18.19 16.05 -2.16
C TRP A 558 -17.40 15.69 -0.93
N GLU A 559 -16.09 15.90 -0.98
CA GLU A 559 -15.20 15.68 0.14
C GLU A 559 -14.44 16.96 0.46
N TYR A 560 -14.41 17.33 1.73
CA TYR A 560 -13.66 18.48 2.22
C TYR A 560 -12.76 18.06 3.38
N GLY A 561 -11.46 17.94 3.11
CA GLY A 561 -10.42 17.84 4.13
C GLY A 561 -9.97 19.23 4.55
N ALA A 562 -10.33 19.68 5.75
CA ALA A 562 -9.86 20.96 6.24
C ALA A 562 -8.33 20.95 6.40
N PRO A 563 -7.63 22.05 6.08
CA PRO A 563 -6.22 22.19 6.43
C PRO A 563 -6.00 21.98 7.92
N ILE A 564 -4.89 21.34 8.27
CA ILE A 564 -4.55 21.05 9.67
C ILE A 564 -4.29 22.35 10.44
N THR A 565 -4.86 22.46 11.62
CA THR A 565 -4.57 23.50 12.61
C THR A 565 -3.82 22.90 13.79
N GLU A 566 -3.05 23.70 14.49
CA GLU A 566 -2.47 23.34 15.78
C GLU A 566 -3.29 24.01 16.91
N LEU A 567 -3.53 23.28 17.99
CA LEU A 567 -4.47 23.67 19.07
C LEU A 567 -4.16 25.04 19.68
N TYR A 568 -2.90 25.42 19.73
CA TYR A 568 -2.41 26.70 20.26
C TYR A 568 -1.93 27.64 19.14
N ASN A 569 -2.28 27.36 17.88
CA ASN A 569 -1.83 28.07 16.68
C ASN A 569 -0.30 28.15 16.53
N ARG A 570 0.44 27.15 17.00
CA ARG A 570 1.89 27.07 16.92
C ARG A 570 2.33 26.51 15.55
N LEU A 571 1.99 27.24 14.49
CA LEU A 571 2.42 26.98 13.12
C LEU A 571 3.18 28.19 12.60
N VAL A 572 4.17 27.93 11.76
CA VAL A 572 4.92 28.94 11.02
C VAL A 572 4.94 28.55 9.56
N ASN A 573 4.58 29.49 8.69
CA ASN A 573 4.85 29.41 7.26
C ASN A 573 5.77 30.57 6.89
N LEU A 574 6.19 30.63 5.64
CA LEU A 574 6.90 31.77 5.13
C LEU A 574 5.98 32.63 4.24
N ASP A 575 5.96 33.92 4.50
CA ASP A 575 5.39 34.93 3.62
C ASP A 575 6.46 35.27 2.58
N VAL A 576 6.26 34.83 1.35
CA VAL A 576 7.26 34.86 0.27
C VAL A 576 6.82 35.86 -0.79
N ALA A 577 7.74 36.73 -1.18
CA ALA A 577 7.52 37.59 -2.33
C ALA A 577 7.31 36.76 -3.61
N PRO A 578 6.46 37.20 -4.57
CA PRO A 578 6.17 36.45 -5.78
C PRO A 578 7.40 36.05 -6.63
N ASP A 579 8.47 36.82 -6.53
CA ASP A 579 9.75 36.61 -7.22
C ASP A 579 10.80 35.93 -6.33
N PHE A 580 10.44 35.51 -5.14
CA PHE A 580 11.31 34.92 -4.11
C PHE A 580 12.44 35.85 -3.61
N SER A 581 12.38 37.14 -3.88
CA SER A 581 13.42 38.10 -3.48
C SER A 581 13.41 38.43 -1.98
N SER A 582 12.29 38.25 -1.30
CA SER A 582 12.12 38.49 0.12
C SER A 582 11.26 37.40 0.78
N VAL A 583 11.66 36.95 1.96
CA VAL A 583 11.02 35.87 2.70
C VAL A 583 11.06 36.18 4.19
N LEU A 584 9.90 36.22 4.86
CA LEU A 584 9.79 36.39 6.30
C LEU A 584 8.78 35.40 6.90
N PRO A 585 8.97 34.96 8.16
CA PRO A 585 8.05 34.06 8.79
C PRO A 585 6.69 34.74 9.07
N VAL A 586 5.61 33.95 8.91
CA VAL A 586 4.25 34.28 9.30
C VAL A 586 3.74 33.22 10.26
N LEU A 587 3.14 33.65 11.38
CA LEU A 587 2.73 32.75 12.45
C LEU A 587 1.23 32.55 12.50
N GLY A 588 0.77 31.36 12.85
CA GLY A 588 -0.64 31.06 13.07
C GLY A 588 -1.29 31.92 14.18
N THR A 589 -0.48 32.43 15.13
CA THR A 589 -0.94 33.39 16.18
C THR A 589 -1.06 34.83 15.69
N ASN A 590 -0.32 35.20 14.60
CA ASN A 590 -0.42 36.49 13.92
C ASN A 590 -0.33 36.27 12.41
N PRO A 591 -1.45 35.90 11.78
CA PRO A 591 -1.47 35.39 10.42
C PRO A 591 -1.49 36.52 9.37
N THR A 592 -0.69 37.56 9.55
CA THR A 592 -0.51 38.64 8.55
C THR A 592 0.91 38.66 8.06
N GLY A 593 1.11 38.49 6.77
CA GLY A 593 2.41 38.48 6.13
C GLY A 593 3.07 39.86 6.16
N SER A 594 4.34 39.89 6.52
CA SER A 594 5.12 41.15 6.59
C SER A 594 5.73 41.56 5.24
N VAL A 595 5.85 40.62 4.29
CA VAL A 595 6.38 40.86 2.94
C VAL A 595 5.26 41.25 1.98
N THR A 596 4.17 40.44 1.98
CA THR A 596 3.07 40.61 1.00
C THR A 596 1.89 41.41 1.54
N GLY A 597 1.78 41.60 2.86
CA GLY A 597 0.62 42.20 3.52
C GLY A 597 -0.63 41.35 3.49
N GLN A 598 -0.55 40.10 3.04
CA GLN A 598 -1.67 39.18 2.94
C GLN A 598 -2.11 38.67 4.33
N HIS A 599 -3.41 38.50 4.49
CA HIS A 599 -3.97 37.81 5.66
C HIS A 599 -4.21 36.32 5.36
N TYR A 600 -3.72 35.46 6.24
CA TYR A 600 -3.81 34.00 6.15
C TYR A 600 -4.82 33.45 7.17
N PRO A 601 -5.41 32.27 6.96
CA PRO A 601 -6.09 31.56 8.05
C PRO A 601 -5.07 31.11 9.12
N THR A 602 -5.56 30.70 10.30
CA THR A 602 -4.70 30.18 11.38
C THR A 602 -3.94 28.88 11.01
N SER A 603 -4.43 28.15 10.02
CA SER A 603 -3.73 27.00 9.41
C SER A 603 -2.56 27.42 8.50
N LEU A 604 -2.45 28.70 8.16
CA LEU A 604 -1.50 29.28 7.20
C LEU A 604 -1.60 28.71 5.78
N ILE A 605 -2.57 27.85 5.52
CA ILE A 605 -2.94 27.30 4.21
C ILE A 605 -4.42 27.56 4.01
N ARG A 606 -4.81 28.11 2.87
CA ARG A 606 -6.21 28.40 2.54
C ARG A 606 -6.97 27.09 2.29
N PRO A 607 -8.23 26.99 2.78
CA PRO A 607 -9.03 25.78 2.58
C PRO A 607 -9.45 25.63 1.12
N ASP A 608 -9.24 24.46 0.54
CA ASP A 608 -9.83 24.07 -0.73
C ASP A 608 -11.13 23.31 -0.46
N LYS A 609 -12.27 23.85 -0.90
CA LYS A 609 -13.60 23.28 -0.68
C LYS A 609 -14.23 22.71 -1.95
N LEU A 610 -13.47 22.68 -3.05
CA LEU A 610 -13.96 22.29 -4.37
C LEU A 610 -13.81 20.79 -4.67
N GLY A 611 -13.63 19.95 -3.65
CA GLY A 611 -13.51 18.48 -3.78
C GLY A 611 -14.81 17.85 -4.28
N ILE A 612 -15.16 18.03 -5.57
CA ILE A 612 -16.34 17.44 -6.20
C ILE A 612 -15.89 16.28 -7.07
N GLU A 613 -16.36 15.09 -6.74
CA GLU A 613 -15.95 13.83 -7.29
C GLU A 613 -17.09 13.11 -8.07
N PRO A 614 -17.35 13.46 -9.33
CA PRO A 614 -18.28 12.71 -10.15
C PRO A 614 -17.71 11.33 -10.51
N ARG A 615 -18.58 10.32 -10.51
CA ARG A 615 -18.23 8.94 -10.86
C ARG A 615 -19.35 8.36 -11.72
N ILE A 616 -18.97 7.67 -12.80
CA ILE A 616 -19.89 6.98 -13.66
C ILE A 616 -19.30 5.64 -14.08
N GLY A 617 -20.12 4.59 -14.01
CA GLY A 617 -19.78 3.25 -14.43
C GLY A 617 -20.87 2.67 -15.30
N VAL A 618 -20.50 1.81 -16.24
CA VAL A 618 -21.43 1.09 -17.13
C VAL A 618 -21.04 -0.38 -17.13
N SER A 619 -22.01 -1.26 -16.93
CA SER A 619 -21.87 -2.69 -17.14
C SER A 619 -22.86 -3.14 -18.20
N TRP A 620 -22.35 -3.69 -19.32
CA TRP A 620 -23.14 -4.02 -20.46
C TRP A 620 -22.84 -5.43 -20.97
N ARG A 621 -23.91 -6.21 -21.23
CA ARG A 621 -23.88 -7.51 -21.91
C ARG A 621 -24.43 -7.36 -23.34
N PRO A 622 -23.55 -7.10 -24.33
CA PRO A 622 -24.02 -6.74 -25.70
C PRO A 622 -24.75 -7.86 -26.44
N ILE A 623 -24.49 -9.11 -26.07
CA ILE A 623 -25.03 -10.28 -26.78
C ILE A 623 -25.80 -11.15 -25.77
N PRO A 624 -27.15 -11.25 -25.90
CA PRO A 624 -27.95 -12.13 -25.05
C PRO A 624 -27.46 -13.59 -25.12
N GLY A 625 -27.35 -14.23 -23.94
CA GLY A 625 -26.87 -15.62 -23.86
C GLY A 625 -25.35 -15.79 -23.98
N SER A 626 -24.60 -14.73 -24.29
CA SER A 626 -23.14 -14.73 -24.28
C SER A 626 -22.57 -14.39 -22.90
N SER A 627 -21.40 -14.93 -22.58
CA SER A 627 -20.64 -14.56 -21.37
C SER A 627 -19.84 -13.27 -21.51
N ILE A 628 -19.98 -12.55 -22.64
CA ILE A 628 -19.28 -11.28 -22.85
C ILE A 628 -19.92 -10.20 -21.96
N VAL A 629 -19.08 -9.59 -21.11
CA VAL A 629 -19.44 -8.44 -20.28
C VAL A 629 -18.44 -7.33 -20.56
N ILE A 630 -18.94 -6.16 -20.92
CA ILE A 630 -18.14 -4.95 -21.09
C ILE A 630 -18.43 -4.04 -19.90
N ARG A 631 -17.37 -3.60 -19.21
CA ARG A 631 -17.47 -2.62 -18.13
C ARG A 631 -16.61 -1.43 -18.46
N GLY A 632 -17.17 -0.25 -18.29
CA GLY A 632 -16.45 1.00 -18.46
C GLY A 632 -16.77 1.94 -17.31
N GLY A 633 -15.85 2.84 -16.98
CA GLY A 633 -16.10 3.80 -15.95
C GLY A 633 -15.12 4.95 -15.97
N TYR A 634 -15.53 6.03 -15.32
CA TYR A 634 -14.74 7.21 -15.07
C TYR A 634 -15.04 7.74 -13.66
N GLY A 635 -14.02 8.22 -12.96
CA GLY A 635 -14.21 8.81 -11.65
C GLY A 635 -13.09 9.75 -11.26
N ILE A 636 -13.41 10.72 -10.39
CA ILE A 636 -12.47 11.63 -9.73
C ILE A 636 -12.34 11.23 -8.27
N TYR A 637 -11.12 11.33 -7.73
CA TYR A 637 -10.78 10.94 -6.35
C TYR A 637 -9.78 11.94 -5.78
N ASP A 638 -10.11 12.54 -4.64
CA ASP A 638 -9.27 13.50 -3.93
C ASP A 638 -8.36 12.81 -2.90
N ASP A 639 -7.17 13.38 -2.63
CA ASP A 639 -6.25 12.96 -1.57
C ASP A 639 -6.24 13.95 -0.42
N THR A 640 -7.12 13.78 0.53
CA THR A 640 -7.24 14.66 1.72
C THR A 640 -6.19 14.39 2.80
N SER A 641 -5.28 13.42 2.61
CA SER A 641 -4.26 13.03 3.60
C SER A 641 -2.99 13.88 3.57
N VAL A 642 -2.84 14.76 2.59
CA VAL A 642 -1.62 15.52 2.26
C VAL A 642 -1.13 16.49 3.35
N TYR A 643 -2.00 16.90 4.26
CA TYR A 643 -1.68 17.99 5.20
C TYR A 643 -0.83 17.59 6.41
N GLN A 644 -0.79 16.31 6.81
CA GLN A 644 -0.13 15.91 8.06
C GLN A 644 1.39 16.17 8.04
N SER A 645 2.08 15.75 6.99
CA SER A 645 3.53 15.96 6.86
C SER A 645 3.86 17.45 6.72
N THR A 646 3.01 18.21 6.02
CA THR A 646 3.13 19.65 5.85
C THR A 646 3.04 20.39 7.18
N ALA A 647 2.03 20.09 8.01
CA ALA A 647 1.83 20.72 9.31
C ALA A 647 2.97 20.44 10.28
N LEU A 648 3.55 19.23 10.23
CA LEU A 648 4.69 18.89 11.09
C LEU A 648 5.91 19.75 10.76
N GLN A 649 6.23 19.96 9.49
CA GLN A 649 7.32 20.84 9.06
C GLN A 649 7.05 22.31 9.42
N MET A 650 5.82 22.79 9.22
CA MET A 650 5.41 24.15 9.60
C MET A 650 5.49 24.41 11.12
N ALA A 651 5.30 23.40 11.95
CA ALA A 651 5.39 23.55 13.41
C ALA A 651 6.83 23.63 13.92
N GLN A 652 7.81 23.25 13.11
CA GLN A 652 9.23 23.17 13.53
C GLN A 652 10.11 24.16 12.78
N GLN A 653 9.76 25.44 12.84
CA GLN A 653 10.49 26.54 12.23
C GLN A 653 10.60 27.74 13.18
N SER A 654 11.57 28.62 12.89
CA SER A 654 11.74 29.89 13.59
C SER A 654 10.49 30.78 13.41
N PRO A 655 10.01 31.48 14.47
CA PRO A 655 10.63 31.64 15.79
C PRO A 655 10.23 30.59 16.82
N LEU A 656 9.38 29.59 16.49
CA LEU A 656 8.91 28.55 17.42
C LEU A 656 9.99 27.51 17.71
N SER A 657 10.85 27.25 16.74
CA SER A 657 11.96 26.32 16.83
C SER A 657 13.15 26.85 16.04
N THR A 658 14.33 26.26 16.28
CA THR A 658 15.50 26.44 15.44
C THR A 658 15.45 25.45 14.28
N SER A 659 15.53 25.92 13.05
CA SER A 659 15.58 25.07 11.85
C SER A 659 16.57 25.71 10.89
N LEU A 660 17.75 25.10 10.74
CA LEU A 660 18.85 25.63 9.94
C LEU A 660 19.33 24.57 8.97
N SER A 661 19.62 25.02 7.75
CA SER A 661 20.35 24.25 6.74
C SER A 661 21.45 25.15 6.20
N VAL A 662 22.70 24.76 6.39
CA VAL A 662 23.86 25.60 6.14
C VAL A 662 24.82 24.89 5.20
N GLN A 663 25.38 25.62 4.23
CA GLN A 663 26.39 25.12 3.30
C GLN A 663 27.75 25.79 3.58
N TYR A 664 28.81 24.99 3.55
CA TYR A 664 30.18 25.49 3.70
C TYR A 664 30.56 26.47 2.59
N ASN A 665 31.17 27.57 3.00
CA ASN A 665 31.83 28.51 2.11
C ASN A 665 33.06 29.08 2.81
N SER A 666 34.24 28.85 2.28
CA SER A 666 35.49 29.22 2.89
C SER A 666 35.67 30.71 3.20
N ILE A 667 34.90 31.57 2.54
CA ILE A 667 34.99 33.03 2.67
C ILE A 667 33.88 33.57 3.57
N THR A 668 32.64 33.08 3.40
CA THR A 668 31.46 33.67 4.04
C THR A 668 30.88 32.80 5.14
N CYS A 669 31.14 31.49 5.13
CA CYS A 669 30.60 30.53 6.08
C CYS A 669 31.52 29.32 6.25
N ALA A 670 32.57 29.46 7.06
CA ALA A 670 33.48 28.36 7.44
C ALA A 670 32.81 27.48 8.49
N LEU A 671 32.08 26.48 8.08
CA LEU A 671 31.47 25.49 8.97
C LEU A 671 32.56 24.67 9.70
N THR A 672 32.31 24.39 10.98
CA THR A 672 33.09 23.45 11.76
C THR A 672 32.16 22.46 12.46
N LEU A 673 32.68 21.33 12.94
CA LEU A 673 31.90 20.39 13.75
C LEU A 673 31.40 21.03 15.05
N GLU A 674 32.21 21.89 15.66
CA GLU A 674 31.85 22.59 16.89
C GLU A 674 30.71 23.60 16.70
N TYR A 675 30.77 24.42 15.61
CA TYR A 675 29.87 25.54 15.35
C TYR A 675 29.08 25.36 14.07
N GLY A 676 28.86 24.14 13.62
CA GLY A 676 28.32 23.85 12.28
C GLY A 676 26.87 24.27 12.00
N PHE A 677 26.13 24.66 13.05
CA PHE A 677 24.75 25.12 12.91
C PHE A 677 24.57 26.63 13.13
N MET A 678 25.62 27.40 12.93
CA MET A 678 25.50 28.85 12.95
C MET A 678 24.93 29.37 11.64
N PRO A 679 23.98 30.32 11.69
CA PRO A 679 23.41 30.87 10.46
C PRO A 679 24.45 31.66 9.68
N CYS A 680 24.55 31.42 8.38
CA CYS A 680 25.42 32.12 7.47
C CYS A 680 24.57 32.93 6.48
N PRO A 681 24.79 34.25 6.32
CA PRO A 681 24.10 35.05 5.31
C PRO A 681 24.46 34.58 3.89
N PRO A 682 23.52 34.59 2.93
CA PRO A 682 22.11 35.01 3.04
C PRO A 682 21.10 33.93 3.44
N THR A 683 21.45 32.97 4.29
CA THR A 683 20.63 31.83 4.65
C THR A 683 19.43 32.25 5.52
N THR A 684 18.24 31.73 5.24
CA THR A 684 17.07 31.88 6.12
C THR A 684 17.18 30.91 7.30
N PRO A 685 16.74 31.32 8.51
CA PRO A 685 16.66 30.40 9.64
C PRO A 685 15.52 29.37 9.51
N ASN A 686 14.69 29.48 8.48
CA ASN A 686 13.61 28.58 8.18
C ASN A 686 13.98 27.67 7.01
N THR A 687 13.62 26.40 7.09
CA THR A 687 13.98 25.38 6.09
C THR A 687 12.81 24.95 5.23
N PHE A 688 11.58 25.47 5.48
CA PHE A 688 10.38 25.01 4.82
C PHE A 688 9.34 26.12 4.62
N ALA A 689 8.71 26.12 3.48
CA ALA A 689 7.53 26.94 3.17
C ALA A 689 6.52 26.12 2.39
N VAL A 690 5.25 26.44 2.53
CA VAL A 690 4.17 25.89 1.73
C VAL A 690 3.40 27.02 1.06
N ASP A 691 3.03 26.80 -0.21
CA ASP A 691 2.16 27.73 -0.93
C ASP A 691 0.86 27.93 -0.15
N PRO A 692 0.52 29.17 0.22
CA PRO A 692 -0.75 29.42 0.95
C PRO A 692 -1.99 29.00 0.17
N ASN A 693 -1.91 28.89 -1.17
CA ASN A 693 -2.97 28.41 -2.05
C ASN A 693 -2.82 26.93 -2.41
N PHE A 694 -2.15 26.16 -1.57
CA PHE A 694 -1.95 24.74 -1.76
C PHE A 694 -3.28 24.01 -1.92
N ARG A 695 -3.45 23.28 -3.01
CA ARG A 695 -4.66 22.52 -3.35
C ARG A 695 -4.48 21.05 -3.02
N VAL A 696 -5.58 20.41 -2.69
CA VAL A 696 -5.65 18.97 -2.56
C VAL A 696 -5.45 18.33 -3.93
N GLY A 697 -4.53 17.37 -4.01
CA GLY A 697 -4.31 16.60 -5.23
C GLY A 697 -5.49 15.67 -5.52
N TYR A 698 -5.80 15.50 -6.81
CA TYR A 698 -6.83 14.56 -7.24
C TYR A 698 -6.38 13.69 -8.41
N ALA A 699 -6.97 12.50 -8.51
CA ALA A 699 -6.76 11.60 -9.63
C ALA A 699 -8.07 11.40 -10.42
N GLN A 700 -7.99 11.58 -11.73
CA GLN A 700 -8.99 11.15 -12.69
C GLN A 700 -8.64 9.73 -13.12
N THR A 701 -9.60 8.82 -13.02
CA THR A 701 -9.41 7.42 -13.40
C THR A 701 -10.45 7.04 -14.45
N TRP A 702 -10.03 6.39 -15.52
CA TRP A 702 -10.91 5.79 -16.50
C TRP A 702 -10.50 4.36 -16.79
N GLN A 703 -11.49 3.51 -16.99
CA GLN A 703 -11.28 2.08 -17.19
C GLN A 703 -12.22 1.52 -18.24
N LEU A 704 -11.72 0.57 -19.03
CA LEU A 704 -12.50 -0.28 -19.90
C LEU A 704 -12.08 -1.73 -19.71
N ALA A 705 -13.01 -2.59 -19.34
CA ALA A 705 -12.76 -4.02 -19.14
C ALA A 705 -13.71 -4.86 -20.02
N VAL A 706 -13.17 -5.89 -20.65
CA VAL A 706 -13.93 -6.89 -21.42
C VAL A 706 -13.68 -8.25 -20.79
N GLN A 707 -14.74 -8.87 -20.31
CA GLN A 707 -14.72 -10.20 -19.73
C GLN A 707 -15.41 -11.19 -20.64
N ARG A 708 -14.85 -12.41 -20.79
CA ARG A 708 -15.47 -13.50 -21.56
C ARG A 708 -15.08 -14.85 -20.94
N ASP A 709 -16.04 -15.76 -20.87
CA ASP A 709 -15.77 -17.15 -20.57
C ASP A 709 -15.25 -17.87 -21.82
N LEU A 710 -14.19 -18.64 -21.65
CA LEU A 710 -13.51 -19.41 -22.68
C LEU A 710 -13.70 -20.92 -22.40
N PRO A 711 -13.44 -21.81 -23.39
CA PRO A 711 -13.45 -23.26 -23.18
C PRO A 711 -12.53 -23.68 -22.02
N ALA A 712 -12.69 -24.90 -21.50
CA ALA A 712 -11.92 -25.50 -20.43
C ALA A 712 -12.05 -24.80 -19.04
N ALA A 713 -13.20 -24.19 -18.76
CA ALA A 713 -13.49 -23.44 -17.54
C ALA A 713 -12.57 -22.24 -17.32
N LEU A 714 -12.07 -21.66 -18.40
CA LEU A 714 -11.29 -20.42 -18.37
C LEU A 714 -12.21 -19.20 -18.45
N GLN A 715 -11.82 -18.14 -17.77
CA GLN A 715 -12.39 -16.80 -17.89
C GLN A 715 -11.27 -15.83 -18.24
N MET A 716 -11.47 -15.05 -19.26
CA MET A 716 -10.55 -13.99 -19.68
C MET A 716 -11.12 -12.63 -19.29
N THR A 717 -10.29 -11.77 -18.74
CA THR A 717 -10.60 -10.36 -18.53
C THR A 717 -9.46 -9.52 -19.10
N ALA A 718 -9.75 -8.67 -20.06
CA ALA A 718 -8.82 -7.69 -20.61
C ALA A 718 -9.23 -6.31 -20.10
N THR A 719 -8.33 -5.58 -19.46
CA THR A 719 -8.62 -4.28 -18.83
C THR A 719 -7.62 -3.25 -19.31
N TYR A 720 -8.12 -2.12 -19.77
CA TYR A 720 -7.35 -0.89 -19.97
C TYR A 720 -7.70 0.08 -18.84
N LEU A 721 -6.69 0.68 -18.21
CA LEU A 721 -6.81 1.63 -17.11
C LEU A 721 -5.92 2.83 -17.38
N GLY A 722 -6.49 4.02 -17.35
CA GLY A 722 -5.76 5.29 -17.35
C GLY A 722 -6.01 6.06 -16.06
N ILE A 723 -4.98 6.72 -15.57
CA ILE A 723 -5.02 7.59 -14.38
C ILE A 723 -4.28 8.88 -14.70
N LYS A 724 -4.93 10.01 -14.43
CA LYS A 724 -4.32 11.35 -14.49
C LYS A 724 -4.34 11.96 -13.10
N GLY A 725 -3.17 12.14 -12.49
CA GLY A 725 -3.00 12.91 -11.26
C GLY A 725 -2.76 14.39 -11.56
N THR A 726 -3.36 15.25 -10.74
CA THR A 726 -3.26 16.71 -10.85
C THR A 726 -3.16 17.30 -9.45
N HIS A 727 -2.45 18.42 -9.30
CA HIS A 727 -2.15 19.05 -8.01
C HIS A 727 -1.36 18.16 -7.05
N GLY A 728 -0.47 17.30 -7.59
CA GLY A 728 0.50 16.56 -6.78
C GLY A 728 1.46 17.51 -6.05
N VAL A 729 2.05 17.01 -4.99
CA VAL A 729 3.05 17.77 -4.22
C VAL A 729 4.32 17.88 -5.03
N GLN A 730 4.81 19.11 -5.24
CA GLN A 730 6.10 19.38 -5.86
C GLN A 730 6.93 20.28 -4.96
N GLU A 731 8.17 19.91 -4.74
CA GLU A 731 9.11 20.64 -3.88
C GLU A 731 10.29 21.15 -4.69
N PHE A 732 10.75 22.37 -4.38
CA PHE A 732 11.93 22.97 -4.99
C PHE A 732 12.63 23.92 -4.01
N LEU A 733 13.87 24.28 -4.30
CA LEU A 733 14.70 25.19 -3.51
C LEU A 733 14.84 26.53 -4.24
N PRO A 734 14.08 27.56 -3.86
CA PRO A 734 14.21 28.88 -4.48
C PRO A 734 15.62 29.47 -4.31
N ASN A 735 16.02 30.28 -5.28
CA ASN A 735 17.30 30.98 -5.28
C ASN A 735 18.55 30.09 -5.31
N THR A 736 18.40 28.83 -5.68
CA THR A 736 19.52 27.93 -5.98
C THR A 736 20.04 28.17 -7.39
N ASN A 737 21.35 27.97 -7.60
CA ASN A 737 22.02 28.24 -8.84
C ASN A 737 22.89 27.06 -9.31
N PRO A 738 23.11 26.90 -10.64
CA PRO A 738 24.02 25.87 -11.12
C PRO A 738 25.46 26.10 -10.68
N ILE A 739 26.25 25.03 -10.68
CA ILE A 739 27.68 25.05 -10.37
C ILE A 739 28.42 26.12 -11.23
N GLY A 740 29.27 26.95 -10.60
CA GLY A 740 30.10 27.92 -11.29
C GLY A 740 29.38 29.18 -11.78
N THR A 741 28.12 29.36 -11.40
CA THR A 741 27.44 30.67 -11.60
C THR A 741 27.69 31.57 -10.40
N THR A 742 27.88 32.85 -10.68
CA THR A 742 27.81 33.89 -9.66
C THR A 742 26.36 34.09 -9.25
N THR A 743 26.10 34.20 -7.96
CA THR A 743 24.77 34.47 -7.40
C THR A 743 24.14 35.68 -8.07
N VAL A 744 23.00 35.48 -8.76
CA VAL A 744 22.28 36.57 -9.47
C VAL A 744 21.73 37.60 -8.45
N CYS A 745 21.48 37.17 -7.22
CA CYS A 745 20.97 38.00 -6.13
C CYS A 745 21.68 37.63 -4.83
N ALA A 746 22.66 38.42 -4.40
CA ALA A 746 23.39 38.18 -3.16
C ALA A 746 22.54 38.34 -1.87
N SER A 747 21.43 39.07 -1.96
CA SER A 747 20.51 39.32 -0.84
C SER A 747 19.31 38.40 -0.82
N CYS A 748 19.08 37.55 -1.84
CA CYS A 748 17.98 36.61 -1.88
C CYS A 748 18.25 35.45 -0.95
N GLN A 749 17.28 35.14 -0.11
CA GLN A 749 17.38 34.02 0.81
C GLN A 749 17.29 32.69 0.06
N SER A 750 18.13 31.73 0.43
CA SER A 750 18.16 30.38 -0.11
C SER A 750 18.19 29.36 1.04
N GLY A 751 18.12 28.07 0.73
CA GLY A 751 18.23 27.00 1.75
C GLY A 751 16.91 26.63 2.41
N PHE A 752 15.76 26.98 1.84
CA PHE A 752 14.46 26.52 2.26
C PHE A 752 13.74 25.76 1.14
N ILE A 753 12.99 24.73 1.51
CA ILE A 753 12.13 23.97 0.61
C ILE A 753 10.82 24.75 0.44
N TYR A 754 10.42 25.01 -0.81
CA TYR A 754 9.10 25.53 -1.12
C TYR A 754 8.24 24.40 -1.67
N ARG A 755 7.11 24.12 -0.98
CA ARG A 755 6.14 23.09 -1.36
C ARG A 755 4.94 23.70 -2.05
N ALA A 756 4.64 23.23 -3.25
CA ALA A 756 3.52 23.67 -4.08
C ALA A 756 2.68 22.47 -4.56
N SER A 757 1.46 22.72 -5.00
CA SER A 757 0.56 21.73 -5.58
C SER A 757 0.57 21.75 -7.11
N ASN A 758 1.76 21.73 -7.72
CA ASN A 758 1.96 21.85 -9.16
C ASN A 758 2.19 20.49 -9.84
N GLY A 759 2.35 19.42 -9.07
CA GLY A 759 2.70 18.10 -9.57
C GLY A 759 1.61 17.50 -10.47
N ASN A 760 2.07 16.77 -11.48
CA ASN A 760 1.23 16.06 -12.44
C ASN A 760 1.76 14.67 -12.70
N SER A 761 0.85 13.72 -12.87
CA SER A 761 1.18 12.35 -13.22
C SER A 761 0.24 11.78 -14.26
N ASP A 762 0.74 10.84 -15.05
CA ASP A 762 -0.03 10.08 -16.03
C ASP A 762 0.34 8.60 -15.92
N ARG A 763 -0.66 7.73 -15.86
CA ARG A 763 -0.46 6.29 -15.93
C ARG A 763 -1.41 5.66 -16.92
N GLU A 764 -0.86 4.84 -17.80
CA GLU A 764 -1.59 4.02 -18.76
C GLU A 764 -1.20 2.57 -18.54
N SER A 765 -2.20 1.69 -18.43
CA SER A 765 -1.95 0.26 -18.24
C SER A 765 -2.96 -0.60 -18.99
N PHE A 766 -2.44 -1.71 -19.51
CA PHE A 766 -3.24 -2.79 -20.09
C PHE A 766 -2.95 -4.05 -19.30
N SER A 767 -4.00 -4.72 -18.80
CA SER A 767 -3.87 -6.01 -18.13
C SER A 767 -4.70 -7.09 -18.81
N LEU A 768 -4.13 -8.28 -18.93
CA LEU A 768 -4.80 -9.48 -19.39
C LEU A 768 -4.79 -10.51 -18.27
N GLN A 769 -5.95 -10.85 -17.76
CA GLN A 769 -6.13 -11.87 -16.74
C GLN A 769 -6.80 -13.11 -17.36
N LEU A 770 -6.23 -14.27 -17.09
CA LEU A 770 -6.80 -15.58 -17.39
C LEU A 770 -7.02 -16.30 -16.06
N ARG A 771 -8.27 -16.60 -15.74
CA ARG A 771 -8.66 -17.36 -14.56
C ARG A 771 -9.27 -18.68 -14.96
N ARG A 772 -8.72 -19.78 -14.47
CA ARG A 772 -9.34 -21.09 -14.56
C ARG A 772 -10.20 -21.35 -13.33
N ARG A 773 -11.50 -21.51 -13.53
CA ARG A 773 -12.43 -21.91 -12.48
C ARG A 773 -12.10 -23.33 -12.02
N LEU A 774 -12.46 -23.66 -10.79
CA LEU A 774 -12.18 -24.96 -10.20
C LEU A 774 -12.73 -26.10 -11.08
N ARG A 775 -11.80 -26.89 -11.66
CA ARG A 775 -12.13 -28.09 -12.43
C ARG A 775 -11.12 -29.19 -12.15
N SER A 776 -11.59 -30.38 -11.82
CA SER A 776 -10.76 -31.54 -11.48
C SER A 776 -9.74 -31.28 -10.36
N GLY A 777 -10.16 -30.50 -9.35
CA GLY A 777 -9.31 -30.14 -8.21
C GLY A 777 -8.29 -29.02 -8.47
N PHE A 778 -8.25 -28.47 -9.70
CA PHE A 778 -7.29 -27.45 -10.11
C PHE A 778 -7.99 -26.10 -10.38
N THR A 779 -7.43 -25.03 -9.83
CA THR A 779 -7.75 -23.63 -10.16
C THR A 779 -6.45 -22.87 -10.40
N ALA A 780 -6.50 -21.85 -11.26
CA ALA A 780 -5.34 -21.02 -11.55
C ALA A 780 -5.77 -19.63 -12.00
N THR A 781 -4.95 -18.64 -11.72
CA THR A 781 -5.08 -17.26 -12.21
C THR A 781 -3.72 -16.81 -12.73
N ALA A 782 -3.68 -16.22 -13.90
CA ALA A 782 -2.49 -15.57 -14.43
C ALA A 782 -2.90 -14.19 -14.93
N GLN A 783 -2.20 -13.16 -14.48
CA GLN A 783 -2.40 -11.78 -14.90
C GLN A 783 -1.08 -11.20 -15.39
N TYR A 784 -1.11 -10.67 -16.60
CA TYR A 784 -0.02 -9.89 -17.15
C TYR A 784 -0.45 -8.45 -17.29
N THR A 785 0.37 -7.53 -16.79
CA THR A 785 0.15 -6.09 -16.88
C THR A 785 1.31 -5.44 -17.59
N TYR A 786 0.99 -4.67 -18.62
CA TYR A 786 1.91 -3.72 -19.26
C TYR A 786 1.48 -2.32 -18.89
N SER A 787 2.36 -1.52 -18.29
CA SER A 787 2.03 -0.17 -17.85
C SER A 787 3.14 0.82 -18.12
N LYS A 788 2.76 2.10 -18.22
CA LYS A 788 3.66 3.24 -18.25
C LYS A 788 3.13 4.30 -17.30
N SER A 789 3.95 4.69 -16.34
CA SER A 789 3.65 5.78 -15.42
C SER A 789 4.74 6.84 -15.52
N THR A 790 4.34 8.11 -15.66
CA THR A 790 5.25 9.26 -15.68
C THR A 790 4.70 10.34 -14.77
N ASP A 791 5.56 11.01 -14.05
CA ASP A 791 5.23 12.12 -13.18
C ASP A 791 6.37 13.12 -13.09
N ASP A 792 6.14 14.20 -12.37
CA ASP A 792 7.14 15.22 -12.08
C ASP A 792 7.45 15.34 -10.57
N ASP A 793 6.84 14.45 -9.74
CA ASP A 793 7.06 14.44 -8.28
C ASP A 793 6.99 13.07 -7.61
N SER A 794 6.48 12.02 -8.27
CA SER A 794 6.31 10.64 -7.78
C SER A 794 5.35 10.43 -6.60
N VAL A 795 4.53 11.40 -6.26
CA VAL A 795 3.63 11.33 -5.09
C VAL A 795 2.21 10.97 -5.47
N LEU A 796 1.69 11.46 -6.60
CA LEU A 796 0.31 11.28 -7.03
C LEU A 796 0.26 10.50 -8.36
N GLY A 797 -0.64 9.54 -8.49
CA GLY A 797 -0.85 8.83 -9.76
C GLY A 797 -1.07 7.34 -9.60
N GLY A 798 -1.30 6.93 -8.41
CA GLY A 798 -1.66 5.55 -8.08
C GLY A 798 -0.45 4.62 -8.00
N GLN A 799 -0.42 3.86 -6.97
CA GLN A 799 0.52 2.77 -6.81
C GLN A 799 0.07 1.60 -7.66
N GLY A 800 0.93 1.17 -8.58
CA GLY A 800 0.75 -0.13 -9.20
C GLY A 800 1.23 -1.24 -8.28
N PRO A 801 0.74 -2.47 -8.44
CA PRO A 801 1.35 -3.62 -7.81
C PRO A 801 2.80 -3.70 -8.29
N VAL A 802 3.72 -3.76 -7.35
CA VAL A 802 5.14 -4.01 -7.61
C VAL A 802 5.46 -5.47 -7.33
N ALA A 803 6.40 -6.06 -8.05
CA ALA A 803 6.83 -7.41 -7.78
C ALA A 803 7.35 -7.52 -6.34
N ALA A 804 7.05 -8.64 -5.70
CA ALA A 804 7.57 -8.92 -4.37
C ALA A 804 9.11 -8.82 -4.39
N GLY A 805 9.63 -7.93 -3.57
CA GLY A 805 11.05 -7.67 -3.49
C GLY A 805 11.55 -6.40 -4.15
N ALA A 806 10.73 -5.69 -4.88
CA ALA A 806 11.06 -4.31 -5.17
C ALA A 806 11.26 -3.56 -3.86
N ALA A 807 12.29 -2.70 -3.83
CA ALA A 807 12.65 -1.94 -2.64
C ALA A 807 11.43 -1.30 -2.01
N SER A 808 11.41 -1.34 -0.69
CA SER A 808 10.36 -0.90 0.21
C SER A 808 9.41 0.14 -0.39
N GLN A 809 8.14 -0.16 -0.37
CA GLN A 809 7.06 0.79 -0.64
C GLN A 809 6.97 1.86 0.48
N THR A 810 8.08 2.47 0.84
CA THR A 810 7.98 3.74 1.53
C THR A 810 7.23 4.66 0.60
N LEU A 811 6.13 5.23 1.09
CA LEU A 811 5.44 6.33 0.43
C LEU A 811 6.49 7.25 -0.17
N ALA A 812 6.54 7.35 -1.49
CA ALA A 812 7.49 8.20 -2.15
C ALA A 812 7.27 9.61 -1.60
N THR A 813 8.27 10.13 -0.92
CA THR A 813 8.31 11.55 -0.59
C THR A 813 8.52 12.32 -1.88
N ALA A 814 7.92 13.49 -2.00
CA ALA A 814 8.17 14.37 -3.14
C ALA A 814 9.67 14.57 -3.32
N SER A 815 10.16 14.38 -4.51
CA SER A 815 11.55 14.67 -4.82
C SER A 815 11.74 16.18 -4.99
N ILE A 816 12.81 16.73 -4.42
CA ILE A 816 13.13 18.14 -4.60
C ILE A 816 13.59 18.37 -6.04
N ALA A 817 12.93 19.29 -6.75
CA ALA A 817 13.30 19.64 -8.11
C ALA A 817 14.68 20.29 -8.14
N GLN A 818 15.52 19.87 -9.10
CA GLN A 818 16.89 20.37 -9.24
C GLN A 818 16.93 21.82 -9.69
N ASP A 819 16.06 22.19 -10.63
CA ASP A 819 15.94 23.54 -11.15
C ASP A 819 14.58 24.14 -10.82
N TRP A 820 14.55 25.01 -9.82
CA TRP A 820 13.33 25.68 -9.38
C TRP A 820 12.67 26.60 -10.45
N ARG A 821 13.43 27.01 -11.48
CA ARG A 821 12.92 27.81 -12.60
C ARG A 821 12.36 26.94 -13.73
N ASN A 822 12.66 25.65 -13.74
CA ASN A 822 12.22 24.72 -14.80
C ASN A 822 11.72 23.40 -14.20
N LEU A 823 10.59 23.46 -13.51
CA LEU A 823 9.97 22.28 -12.87
C LEU A 823 9.57 21.19 -13.88
N ASN A 824 9.36 21.55 -15.15
CA ASN A 824 9.08 20.58 -16.22
C ASN A 824 10.26 19.64 -16.51
N ALA A 825 11.49 20.03 -16.15
CA ALA A 825 12.67 19.18 -16.28
C ALA A 825 12.64 17.96 -15.33
N GLU A 826 11.74 17.95 -14.34
CA GLU A 826 11.52 16.81 -13.44
C GLU A 826 10.62 15.73 -14.04
N ARG A 827 10.02 15.97 -15.23
CA ARG A 827 9.17 14.96 -15.88
C ARG A 827 9.97 13.72 -16.27
N GLY A 828 9.64 12.59 -15.64
CA GLY A 828 10.32 11.31 -15.85
C GLY A 828 9.40 10.11 -15.57
N PRO A 829 9.89 8.88 -15.70
CA PRO A 829 9.17 7.72 -15.19
C PRO A 829 8.89 7.88 -13.69
N SER A 830 7.73 7.41 -13.24
CA SER A 830 7.44 7.36 -11.80
C SER A 830 8.34 6.32 -11.11
N THR A 831 8.75 6.57 -9.87
CA THR A 831 9.57 5.63 -9.08
C THR A 831 8.95 4.23 -8.97
N PHE A 832 7.64 4.12 -9.15
CA PHE A 832 6.85 2.88 -9.15
C PHE A 832 6.46 2.39 -10.56
N ASP A 833 7.00 2.98 -11.65
CA ASP A 833 6.73 2.50 -13.03
C ASP A 833 7.34 1.13 -13.23
N GLN A 834 6.51 0.08 -13.18
CA GLN A 834 6.90 -1.27 -13.53
C GLN A 834 6.31 -1.63 -14.88
N ARG A 835 7.15 -1.55 -15.92
CA ARG A 835 6.72 -1.66 -17.32
C ARG A 835 6.01 -2.98 -17.63
N ASN A 836 6.50 -4.07 -17.09
CA ASN A 836 5.96 -5.42 -17.29
C ASN A 836 5.82 -6.10 -15.93
N LEU A 837 4.65 -6.66 -15.64
CA LEU A 837 4.40 -7.41 -14.43
C LEU A 837 3.55 -8.64 -14.73
N LEU A 838 4.03 -9.81 -14.38
CA LEU A 838 3.33 -11.08 -14.43
C LEU A 838 3.09 -11.59 -13.02
N ASN A 839 1.83 -11.80 -12.68
CA ASN A 839 1.40 -12.51 -11.49
C ASN A 839 0.65 -13.78 -11.89
N ALA A 840 1.11 -14.93 -11.44
CA ALA A 840 0.43 -16.18 -11.68
C ALA A 840 0.32 -16.98 -10.39
N SER A 841 -0.85 -17.52 -10.11
CA SER A 841 -1.10 -18.38 -8.97
C SER A 841 -1.90 -19.61 -9.39
N PHE A 842 -1.63 -20.74 -8.75
CA PHE A 842 -2.39 -21.96 -8.95
C PHE A 842 -2.58 -22.70 -7.64
N GLN A 843 -3.65 -23.48 -7.60
CA GLN A 843 -3.98 -24.39 -6.50
C GLN A 843 -4.43 -25.73 -7.08
N TYR A 844 -3.90 -26.81 -6.52
CA TYR A 844 -4.32 -28.16 -6.85
C TYR A 844 -4.59 -28.95 -5.59
N THR A 845 -5.80 -29.50 -5.46
CA THR A 845 -6.20 -30.33 -4.32
C THR A 845 -6.50 -31.75 -4.78
N THR A 846 -5.79 -32.72 -4.20
CA THR A 846 -5.84 -34.12 -4.62
C THR A 846 -7.01 -34.89 -3.99
N GLY A 847 -7.59 -35.82 -4.73
CA GLY A 847 -8.44 -36.89 -4.25
C GLY A 847 -9.78 -36.52 -3.62
N MET A 848 -10.22 -35.25 -3.77
CA MET A 848 -11.45 -34.75 -3.14
C MET A 848 -12.69 -34.78 -4.05
N GLY A 849 -12.54 -35.14 -5.30
CA GLY A 849 -13.63 -35.07 -6.28
C GLY A 849 -14.07 -33.66 -6.65
N LEU A 850 -13.32 -32.62 -6.25
CA LEU A 850 -13.66 -31.22 -6.47
C LEU A 850 -13.72 -30.87 -7.96
N GLY A 851 -14.78 -30.16 -8.37
CA GLY A 851 -14.94 -29.73 -9.75
C GLY A 851 -14.96 -30.90 -10.76
N GLY A 852 -15.50 -32.08 -10.40
CA GLY A 852 -15.51 -33.26 -11.27
C GLY A 852 -14.18 -34.05 -11.30
N GLY A 853 -13.31 -33.81 -10.34
CA GLY A 853 -12.03 -34.55 -10.18
C GLY A 853 -12.24 -35.96 -9.57
N THR A 854 -11.16 -36.70 -9.48
CA THR A 854 -11.16 -38.07 -8.92
C THR A 854 -11.38 -38.03 -7.40
N LEU A 855 -12.35 -38.78 -6.91
CA LEU A 855 -12.53 -39.05 -5.48
C LEU A 855 -11.74 -40.31 -5.10
N LEU A 856 -10.69 -40.14 -4.31
CA LEU A 856 -9.89 -41.26 -3.80
C LEU A 856 -10.51 -41.86 -2.54
N THR A 857 -10.61 -43.17 -2.51
CA THR A 857 -11.16 -43.97 -1.40
C THR A 857 -10.18 -45.07 -0.97
N GLY A 858 -10.48 -45.77 0.13
CA GLY A 858 -9.62 -46.81 0.65
C GLY A 858 -8.26 -46.34 1.13
N TRP A 859 -7.21 -47.18 0.98
CA TRP A 859 -5.86 -46.83 1.41
C TRP A 859 -5.26 -45.66 0.60
N ARG A 860 -5.57 -45.59 -0.72
CA ARG A 860 -5.18 -44.44 -1.55
C ARG A 860 -5.79 -43.15 -1.06
N GLY A 861 -7.04 -43.17 -0.59
CA GLY A 861 -7.66 -42.01 0.02
C GLY A 861 -7.00 -41.60 1.34
N ARG A 862 -6.50 -42.55 2.14
CA ARG A 862 -5.80 -42.22 3.40
C ARG A 862 -4.46 -41.54 3.16
N VAL A 863 -3.74 -41.87 2.08
CA VAL A 863 -2.40 -41.34 1.79
C VAL A 863 -2.44 -40.10 0.91
N TYR A 864 -3.21 -40.11 -0.18
CA TYR A 864 -3.12 -39.09 -1.24
C TYR A 864 -4.29 -38.11 -1.27
N LYS A 865 -5.32 -38.27 -0.42
CA LYS A 865 -6.44 -37.34 -0.36
C LYS A 865 -6.11 -36.12 0.49
N GLU A 866 -6.69 -34.97 0.12
CA GLU A 866 -6.60 -33.72 0.90
C GLU A 866 -5.19 -33.08 0.93
N TRP A 867 -4.33 -33.44 0.02
CA TRP A 867 -3.13 -32.67 -0.24
C TRP A 867 -3.47 -31.47 -1.12
N THR A 868 -3.03 -30.28 -0.71
CA THR A 868 -3.18 -29.06 -1.49
C THR A 868 -1.80 -28.47 -1.76
N VAL A 869 -1.51 -28.27 -3.04
CA VAL A 869 -0.33 -27.56 -3.50
C VAL A 869 -0.76 -26.20 -4.01
N LEU A 870 -0.13 -25.14 -3.51
CA LEU A 870 -0.30 -23.78 -3.97
C LEU A 870 1.03 -23.31 -4.57
N GLY A 871 0.95 -22.51 -5.63
CA GLY A 871 2.12 -21.86 -6.20
C GLY A 871 1.79 -20.45 -6.63
N GLN A 872 2.73 -19.53 -6.42
CA GLN A 872 2.63 -18.14 -6.84
C GLN A 872 3.93 -17.72 -7.52
N ILE A 873 3.81 -17.20 -8.72
CA ILE A 873 4.92 -16.63 -9.50
C ILE A 873 4.67 -15.14 -9.64
N VAL A 874 5.67 -14.35 -9.30
CA VAL A 874 5.68 -12.91 -9.55
C VAL A 874 6.94 -12.58 -10.32
N ALA A 875 6.79 -11.98 -11.50
CA ALA A 875 7.90 -11.56 -12.34
C ALA A 875 7.63 -10.16 -12.91
N GLY A 876 8.61 -9.30 -12.86
CA GLY A 876 8.45 -7.92 -13.31
C GLY A 876 9.75 -7.29 -13.82
N SER A 877 9.60 -6.24 -14.63
CA SER A 877 10.73 -5.37 -14.96
C SER A 877 11.20 -4.60 -13.72
N GLY A 878 12.43 -4.11 -13.74
CA GLY A 878 12.97 -3.27 -12.66
C GLY A 878 12.20 -1.96 -12.52
N LEU A 879 12.26 -1.38 -11.33
CA LEU A 879 11.74 -0.04 -11.04
C LEU A 879 12.73 1.03 -11.52
N PRO A 880 12.27 2.23 -11.89
CA PRO A 880 13.13 3.33 -12.27
C PRO A 880 13.98 3.83 -11.10
N GLU A 881 15.20 4.24 -11.41
CA GLU A 881 16.18 4.78 -10.46
C GLU A 881 16.81 6.07 -11.04
N THR A 882 17.11 7.01 -10.16
CA THR A 882 17.74 8.28 -10.53
C THR A 882 19.26 8.21 -10.37
N PRO A 883 20.06 8.58 -11.38
CA PRO A 883 21.48 8.77 -11.18
C PRO A 883 21.72 10.03 -10.31
N SER A 884 22.45 9.87 -9.22
CA SER A 884 22.76 10.96 -8.30
C SER A 884 24.27 11.24 -8.26
N TYR A 885 24.61 12.52 -8.20
CA TYR A 885 25.96 13.02 -8.05
C TYR A 885 26.08 13.72 -6.70
N LEU A 886 26.90 13.15 -5.82
CA LEU A 886 27.06 13.65 -4.44
C LEU A 886 28.02 14.83 -4.35
N ALA A 887 27.93 15.81 -5.23
CA ALA A 887 28.64 17.06 -5.01
C ALA A 887 27.68 18.05 -4.37
N THR A 888 27.90 18.38 -3.15
CA THR A 888 27.47 19.64 -2.57
C THR A 888 28.37 20.72 -3.16
N VAL A 889 27.85 21.48 -4.07
CA VAL A 889 28.67 22.46 -4.73
C VAL A 889 28.49 23.79 -4.03
N THR A 890 29.58 24.23 -3.43
CA THR A 890 29.69 25.52 -2.76
C THR A 890 29.12 26.65 -3.64
N GLY A 891 28.21 27.42 -3.07
CA GLY A 891 27.61 28.57 -3.75
C GLY A 891 26.36 28.30 -4.59
N THR A 892 25.89 27.02 -4.67
CA THR A 892 24.62 26.70 -5.38
C THR A 892 23.39 26.94 -4.53
N GLY A 893 23.50 26.96 -3.18
CA GLY A 893 22.38 26.98 -2.26
C GLY A 893 21.68 25.62 -2.09
N LEU A 894 22.12 24.58 -2.79
CA LEU A 894 21.60 23.22 -2.67
C LEU A 894 22.22 22.50 -1.46
N THR A 895 21.39 21.77 -0.71
CA THR A 895 21.77 20.94 0.45
C THR A 895 21.61 19.45 0.16
N GLY A 896 21.82 19.01 -1.08
CA GLY A 896 21.64 17.61 -1.43
C GLY A 896 22.31 17.22 -2.76
N PRO A 897 22.23 15.92 -3.13
CA PRO A 897 22.80 15.46 -4.39
C PRO A 897 22.07 16.09 -5.59
N ILE A 898 22.82 16.35 -6.63
CA ILE A 898 22.30 16.81 -7.93
C ILE A 898 22.37 15.66 -8.94
N ARG A 899 21.74 15.83 -10.11
CA ARG A 899 21.88 14.89 -11.21
C ARG A 899 23.15 15.23 -12.01
N PRO A 900 23.86 14.22 -12.54
CA PRO A 900 25.02 14.45 -13.42
C PRO A 900 24.59 14.83 -14.82
N ASP A 901 25.55 15.22 -15.68
CA ASP A 901 25.34 15.31 -17.11
C ASP A 901 25.26 13.92 -17.75
N ARG A 902 24.41 13.76 -18.76
CA ARG A 902 24.29 12.56 -19.57
C ARG A 902 25.24 12.62 -20.74
N THR A 903 26.13 11.61 -20.90
CA THR A 903 27.00 11.47 -22.11
C THR A 903 26.29 10.65 -23.19
N THR A 904 26.91 10.52 -24.36
CA THR A 904 26.42 9.68 -25.46
C THR A 904 26.61 8.17 -25.20
N THR A 905 27.36 7.78 -24.17
CA THR A 905 27.71 6.41 -23.84
C THR A 905 26.49 5.66 -23.30
N SER A 906 26.37 4.35 -23.57
CA SER A 906 25.28 3.52 -23.02
C SER A 906 25.26 3.52 -21.50
N ILE A 907 24.06 3.61 -20.91
CA ILE A 907 23.84 3.52 -19.46
C ILE A 907 24.22 2.13 -18.92
N TYR A 908 23.87 1.08 -19.69
CA TYR A 908 24.09 -0.31 -19.25
C TYR A 908 25.45 -0.78 -19.71
N ALA A 909 26.22 -1.32 -18.77
CA ALA A 909 27.54 -1.85 -19.03
C ALA A 909 27.44 -3.28 -19.52
N GLY A 910 28.27 -3.64 -20.52
CA GLY A 910 28.44 -5.02 -20.97
C GLY A 910 29.46 -5.82 -20.14
N SER A 911 29.92 -5.31 -19.00
CA SER A 911 30.98 -5.95 -18.20
C SER A 911 30.41 -6.94 -17.18
N PRO A 912 31.01 -8.11 -16.99
CA PRO A 912 30.58 -9.03 -15.95
C PRO A 912 30.62 -8.41 -14.56
N GLY A 913 29.53 -8.56 -13.80
CA GLY A 913 29.41 -8.08 -12.41
C GLY A 913 29.09 -6.59 -12.24
N ARG A 914 29.12 -5.78 -13.31
CA ARG A 914 28.74 -4.38 -13.28
C ARG A 914 27.62 -4.13 -14.29
N PHE A 915 26.49 -3.65 -13.82
CA PHE A 915 25.28 -3.48 -14.64
C PHE A 915 25.16 -2.08 -15.26
N LEU A 916 25.68 -1.03 -14.59
CA LEU A 916 25.66 0.34 -15.10
C LEU A 916 27.07 0.82 -15.42
N ASN A 917 27.16 1.70 -16.42
CA ASN A 917 28.40 2.28 -16.89
C ASN A 917 28.57 3.70 -16.35
N PRO A 918 29.55 3.98 -15.45
CA PRO A 918 29.77 5.33 -14.95
C PRO A 918 30.14 6.33 -16.06
N ALA A 919 30.79 5.89 -17.15
CA ALA A 919 31.14 6.74 -18.30
C ALA A 919 29.90 7.27 -19.07
N ALA A 920 28.72 6.74 -18.78
CA ALA A 920 27.46 7.29 -19.27
C ALA A 920 27.15 8.67 -18.67
N TYR A 921 27.90 9.09 -17.67
CA TYR A 921 27.69 10.32 -16.92
C TYR A 921 28.98 11.13 -16.77
N ALA A 922 28.82 12.43 -16.59
CA ALA A 922 29.91 13.39 -16.33
C ALA A 922 29.43 14.40 -15.26
N PRO A 923 30.34 15.10 -14.56
CA PRO A 923 29.96 16.22 -13.74
C PRO A 923 29.23 17.29 -14.60
N PRO A 924 28.24 18.00 -14.03
CA PRO A 924 27.55 19.06 -14.73
C PRO A 924 28.53 20.14 -15.22
N LEU A 925 28.26 20.69 -16.40
CA LEU A 925 29.02 21.78 -16.93
C LEU A 925 28.83 23.05 -16.08
N SER A 926 29.88 23.86 -15.96
CA SER A 926 29.82 25.16 -15.27
C SER A 926 28.69 26.03 -15.83
N GLY A 927 27.87 26.55 -14.96
CA GLY A 927 26.71 27.37 -15.28
C GLY A 927 25.47 26.63 -15.75
N GLN A 928 25.44 25.28 -15.64
CA GLN A 928 24.33 24.46 -16.07
C GLN A 928 23.98 23.41 -15.01
N TRP A 929 22.71 23.05 -14.91
CA TRP A 929 22.26 21.88 -14.15
C TRP A 929 22.54 20.60 -14.96
N GLY A 930 22.75 19.50 -14.28
CA GLY A 930 22.96 18.20 -14.93
C GLY A 930 21.77 17.75 -15.78
N THR A 931 22.06 17.19 -16.94
CA THR A 931 21.09 16.84 -17.99
C THR A 931 20.51 15.42 -17.86
N ALA A 932 20.98 14.62 -16.90
CA ALA A 932 20.41 13.30 -16.66
C ALA A 932 18.97 13.42 -16.16
N GLY A 933 18.06 12.64 -16.75
CA GLY A 933 16.66 12.62 -16.35
C GLY A 933 16.45 11.98 -14.98
N ARG A 934 15.42 12.41 -14.25
CA ARG A 934 14.93 11.73 -13.06
C ARG A 934 14.43 10.34 -13.45
N ASP A 935 14.72 9.33 -12.64
CA ASP A 935 14.26 7.94 -12.83
C ASP A 935 14.58 7.36 -14.23
N SER A 936 15.73 7.75 -14.77
CA SER A 936 16.16 7.39 -16.14
C SER A 936 16.89 6.04 -16.26
N ILE A 937 17.20 5.41 -15.13
CA ILE A 937 17.84 4.09 -15.06
C ILE A 937 16.75 3.06 -14.76
N SER A 938 16.72 1.95 -15.49
CA SER A 938 15.90 0.79 -15.14
C SER A 938 16.64 -0.06 -14.11
N GLY A 939 16.04 -0.26 -12.97
CA GLY A 939 16.54 -1.13 -11.90
C GLY A 939 16.55 -2.62 -12.29
N PRO A 940 16.92 -3.51 -11.35
CA PRO A 940 16.98 -4.95 -11.59
C PRO A 940 15.61 -5.58 -11.83
N GLY A 941 15.54 -6.53 -12.75
CA GLY A 941 14.34 -7.34 -12.96
C GLY A 941 13.99 -8.17 -11.73
N GLN A 942 12.72 -8.38 -11.50
CA GLN A 942 12.18 -9.07 -10.33
C GLN A 942 11.61 -10.43 -10.71
N PHE A 943 11.92 -11.46 -9.92
CA PHE A 943 11.35 -12.80 -10.08
C PHE A 943 11.29 -13.52 -8.75
N THR A 944 10.10 -13.99 -8.36
CA THR A 944 9.92 -14.85 -7.19
C THR A 944 8.96 -15.99 -7.49
N PHE A 945 9.25 -17.15 -6.92
CA PHE A 945 8.33 -18.30 -6.92
C PHE A 945 8.13 -18.75 -5.47
N ASN A 946 6.91 -18.56 -4.96
CA ASN A 946 6.48 -19.02 -3.66
C ASN A 946 5.61 -20.26 -3.82
N ALA A 947 5.71 -21.21 -2.91
CA ALA A 947 4.88 -22.40 -2.93
C ALA A 947 4.46 -22.81 -1.52
N SER A 948 3.33 -23.47 -1.42
CA SER A 948 2.82 -24.05 -0.19
C SER A 948 2.36 -25.48 -0.41
N LEU A 949 2.66 -26.33 0.55
CA LEU A 949 2.16 -27.70 0.63
C LEU A 949 1.33 -27.85 1.90
N ALA A 950 0.07 -28.17 1.75
CA ALA A 950 -0.86 -28.27 2.85
C ALA A 950 -1.54 -29.64 2.87
N ARG A 951 -1.89 -30.11 4.08
CA ARG A 951 -2.75 -31.29 4.27
C ARG A 951 -3.65 -31.13 5.47
N THR A 952 -4.91 -31.55 5.31
CA THR A 952 -5.87 -31.66 6.41
C THR A 952 -5.94 -33.10 6.92
N PHE A 953 -5.68 -33.31 8.21
CA PHE A 953 -5.85 -34.59 8.89
C PHE A 953 -7.15 -34.54 9.71
N ARG A 954 -8.09 -35.38 9.38
CA ARG A 954 -9.36 -35.53 10.13
C ARG A 954 -9.14 -36.47 11.30
N LEU A 955 -8.85 -35.90 12.47
CA LEU A 955 -8.58 -36.70 13.67
C LEU A 955 -9.86 -37.37 14.19
N THR A 956 -10.94 -36.59 14.24
CA THR A 956 -12.30 -37.09 14.59
C THR A 956 -13.34 -36.36 13.74
N GLN A 957 -14.63 -36.62 13.97
CA GLN A 957 -15.71 -35.86 13.30
C GLN A 957 -15.71 -34.35 13.64
N ARG A 958 -15.12 -34.00 14.78
CA ARG A 958 -15.08 -32.61 15.29
C ARG A 958 -13.71 -31.96 15.13
N PHE A 959 -12.62 -32.72 15.23
CA PHE A 959 -11.25 -32.21 15.24
C PHE A 959 -10.59 -32.44 13.91
N ASN A 960 -10.12 -31.34 13.29
CA ASN A 960 -9.32 -31.34 12.07
C ASN A 960 -7.98 -30.64 12.34
N LEU A 961 -6.89 -31.30 11.98
CA LEU A 961 -5.54 -30.74 12.04
C LEU A 961 -5.10 -30.39 10.62
N ASP A 962 -4.89 -29.10 10.36
CA ASP A 962 -4.31 -28.61 9.11
C ASP A 962 -2.81 -28.37 9.34
N VAL A 963 -1.99 -28.93 8.49
CA VAL A 963 -0.54 -28.70 8.49
C VAL A 963 -0.15 -28.10 7.16
N HIS A 964 0.62 -27.00 7.20
CA HIS A 964 1.13 -26.29 6.05
C HIS A 964 2.64 -26.15 6.16
N VAL A 965 3.30 -26.20 5.01
CA VAL A 965 4.69 -25.78 4.84
C VAL A 965 4.70 -24.77 3.71
N ASP A 966 5.03 -23.54 4.01
CA ASP A 966 5.08 -22.44 3.07
C ASP A 966 6.54 -22.13 2.76
N ALA A 967 6.88 -22.04 1.49
CA ALA A 967 8.21 -21.72 1.01
C ALA A 967 8.17 -20.38 0.24
N ASN A 968 8.84 -19.37 0.76
CA ASN A 968 9.10 -18.15 0.01
C ASN A 968 10.37 -18.35 -0.81
N ASN A 969 10.38 -17.82 -2.04
CA ASN A 969 11.50 -17.98 -2.98
C ASN A 969 11.98 -19.45 -3.07
N LEU A 970 11.04 -20.36 -3.37
CA LEU A 970 11.28 -21.82 -3.39
C LEU A 970 12.51 -22.20 -4.21
N LEU A 971 12.74 -21.50 -5.35
CA LEU A 971 13.88 -21.77 -6.25
C LEU A 971 15.20 -21.23 -5.71
N ASN A 972 15.18 -20.51 -4.59
CA ASN A 972 16.38 -19.87 -4.04
C ASN A 972 17.07 -18.94 -5.04
N HIS A 973 16.28 -18.24 -5.83
CA HIS A 973 16.76 -17.32 -6.85
C HIS A 973 17.17 -15.98 -6.24
N VAL A 974 18.32 -15.46 -6.64
CA VAL A 974 18.79 -14.14 -6.18
C VAL A 974 18.03 -13.06 -6.93
N VAL A 975 17.37 -12.18 -6.19
CA VAL A 975 16.67 -11.01 -6.73
C VAL A 975 17.33 -9.76 -6.15
N PHE A 976 17.98 -8.98 -6.98
CA PHE A 976 18.50 -7.68 -6.59
C PHE A 976 17.35 -6.67 -6.48
N THR A 977 17.41 -5.75 -5.52
CA THR A 977 16.34 -4.77 -5.31
C THR A 977 16.60 -3.47 -6.05
N ASN A 978 17.86 -3.02 -6.06
CA ASN A 978 18.29 -1.78 -6.69
C ASN A 978 19.77 -1.84 -7.08
N TRP A 979 20.16 -0.95 -7.99
CA TRP A 979 21.55 -0.67 -8.32
C TRP A 979 22.10 0.43 -7.42
N ASN A 980 23.41 0.48 -7.24
CA ASN A 980 24.06 1.68 -6.73
C ASN A 980 24.12 2.70 -7.88
N THR A 981 23.38 3.79 -7.77
CA THR A 981 23.28 4.85 -8.77
C THR A 981 23.98 6.13 -8.36
N THR A 982 24.75 6.10 -7.27
CA THR A 982 25.47 7.25 -6.73
C THR A 982 26.85 7.37 -7.37
N LEU A 983 27.14 8.57 -7.87
CA LEU A 983 28.42 8.94 -8.45
C LEU A 983 29.16 9.88 -7.49
N ASN A 984 30.41 9.58 -7.19
CA ASN A 984 31.25 10.43 -6.37
C ASN A 984 31.85 11.57 -7.19
N PRO A 985 32.07 12.77 -6.61
CA PRO A 985 32.69 13.85 -7.31
C PRO A 985 34.10 13.47 -7.78
N ALA A 986 34.43 13.80 -9.01
CA ALA A 986 35.81 13.81 -9.44
C ALA A 986 36.52 14.92 -8.67
N LEU A 987 37.60 14.59 -7.98
CA LEU A 987 38.41 15.53 -7.17
C LEU A 987 39.05 16.66 -7.99
N THR A 988 38.85 16.69 -9.28
CA THR A 988 39.30 17.73 -10.19
C THR A 988 38.15 18.18 -11.06
N GLY A 989 37.82 19.45 -11.08
CA GLY A 989 36.75 20.05 -11.85
C GLY A 989 36.87 19.93 -13.39
N SER A 990 37.06 18.69 -13.89
CA SER A 990 37.09 18.40 -15.31
C SER A 990 35.72 17.84 -15.74
N ALA A 991 35.19 18.35 -16.83
CA ALA A 991 33.99 17.86 -17.51
C ALA A 991 34.17 16.46 -18.15
N SER A 992 35.12 15.68 -17.69
CA SER A 992 35.43 14.35 -18.19
C SER A 992 34.43 13.31 -17.67
N PRO A 993 34.04 12.33 -18.50
CA PRO A 993 33.17 11.26 -18.04
C PRO A 993 33.72 10.51 -16.80
N PHE A 994 32.83 10.07 -15.93
CA PHE A 994 33.23 9.26 -14.78
C PHE A 994 33.84 7.93 -15.17
N THR A 995 34.81 7.47 -14.41
CA THR A 995 35.49 6.18 -14.67
C THR A 995 35.15 5.15 -13.61
N PRO A 996 35.21 3.84 -13.89
CA PRO A 996 35.04 2.79 -12.92
C PRO A 996 36.04 2.87 -11.76
N ALA A 997 37.24 3.38 -11.97
CA ALA A 997 38.26 3.53 -10.93
C ALA A 997 37.86 4.58 -9.88
N LEU A 998 37.23 5.67 -10.30
CA LEU A 998 36.74 6.73 -9.41
C LEU A 998 35.37 6.40 -8.80
N ASN A 999 34.62 5.52 -9.44
CA ASN A 999 33.26 5.12 -9.02
C ASN A 999 33.14 3.60 -8.94
N PRO A 1000 33.86 2.94 -8.02
CA PRO A 1000 33.92 1.49 -7.97
C PRO A 1000 32.59 0.82 -7.65
N LEU A 1001 31.70 1.51 -6.93
CA LEU A 1001 30.39 0.98 -6.53
C LEU A 1001 29.28 1.20 -7.55
N PHE A 1002 29.39 2.25 -8.39
CA PHE A 1002 28.33 2.60 -9.35
C PHE A 1002 28.00 1.42 -10.28
N GLY A 1003 26.73 1.09 -10.38
CA GLY A 1003 26.23 0.01 -11.22
C GLY A 1003 26.42 -1.39 -10.63
N LEU A 1004 26.85 -1.54 -9.40
CA LEU A 1004 26.79 -2.79 -8.66
C LEU A 1004 25.44 -2.96 -7.98
N PRO A 1005 24.98 -4.18 -7.64
CA PRO A 1005 23.83 -4.38 -6.79
C PRO A 1005 24.02 -3.72 -5.43
N ALA A 1006 23.05 -2.93 -4.99
CA ALA A 1006 23.11 -2.30 -3.68
C ALA A 1006 22.49 -3.18 -2.58
N SER A 1007 21.50 -4.01 -2.94
CA SER A 1007 20.84 -4.93 -2.02
C SER A 1007 20.20 -6.11 -2.77
N ALA A 1008 19.95 -7.19 -2.04
CA ALA A 1008 19.27 -8.37 -2.55
C ALA A 1008 18.15 -8.78 -1.58
N ASN A 1009 17.10 -9.38 -2.14
CA ASN A 1009 16.00 -9.94 -1.37
C ASN A 1009 16.42 -11.14 -0.53
N SER A 1010 15.55 -11.44 0.44
CA SER A 1010 15.68 -12.67 1.22
C SER A 1010 15.73 -13.90 0.31
N MET A 1011 16.66 -14.76 0.61
CA MET A 1011 16.76 -16.07 -0.03
C MET A 1011 15.62 -16.98 0.45
N ARG A 1012 15.57 -18.23 0.01
CA ARG A 1012 14.50 -19.16 0.39
C ARG A 1012 14.31 -19.25 1.90
N SER A 1013 13.08 -19.05 2.34
CA SER A 1013 12.65 -19.28 3.72
C SER A 1013 11.48 -20.27 3.78
N LEU A 1014 11.43 -21.06 4.86
CA LEU A 1014 10.40 -22.07 5.09
C LEU A 1014 9.67 -21.75 6.41
N GLN A 1015 8.36 -21.68 6.32
CA GLN A 1015 7.46 -21.49 7.46
C GLN A 1015 6.56 -22.72 7.63
N THR A 1016 6.36 -23.20 8.85
CA THR A 1016 5.48 -24.31 9.13
C THR A 1016 4.32 -23.86 10.00
N THR A 1017 3.11 -24.20 9.61
CA THR A 1017 1.87 -23.88 10.34
C THR A 1017 1.16 -25.19 10.72
N ALA A 1018 0.80 -25.34 11.99
CA ALA A 1018 -0.10 -26.37 12.47
C ALA A 1018 -1.35 -25.72 13.05
N ARG A 1019 -2.54 -26.11 12.57
CA ARG A 1019 -3.82 -25.54 12.99
C ARG A 1019 -4.80 -26.65 13.38
N LEU A 1020 -5.28 -26.61 14.61
CA LEU A 1020 -6.35 -27.46 15.10
C LEU A 1020 -7.67 -26.69 15.04
N ARG A 1021 -8.69 -27.25 14.37
CA ARG A 1021 -10.05 -26.71 14.29
C ARG A 1021 -11.03 -27.68 14.93
N PHE A 1022 -11.98 -27.17 15.71
CA PHE A 1022 -13.01 -27.98 16.42
C PHE A 1022 -14.30 -27.20 16.66
#